data_3ff3a7881bc66d23d2340a0d1fd03509
#
_entry.id   3ff3a7881bc66d23d2340a0d1fd03509
#
_cell.length_a   1.000
_cell.length_b   1.000
_cell.length_c   1.000
_cell.angle_alpha   90.00
_cell.angle_beta   90.00
_cell.angle_gamma   90.00
#
_symmetry.space_group_name_H-M   'P 1'
#
loop_
_entity.id
_entity.type
_entity.pdbx_description
1 polymer ?
#
loop_
_entity_poly.entity_id
_entity_poly.type
_entity_poly.pdbx_seq_one_letter_code
_entity_poly.pdbx_strand_id
1 'polypeptide(L)'
;MKSLIFIYIFIFIVQSTFAQAPDILWEHGYGGNHDDRGYEVLETLDGGFLMVGQEQSIDGDIIDNHGLDDIYVVKTDLNGEIIWSRAYGGSDYDYGKAACLAHDGGYIIAGNSGSMDGNLTGNNGFKDLWVFKLDDLGDIVWQFNYGGSHNEGIKSIIPTSDGGYLGVGTSQSNDGGVIGHHGEYGAPDIWVVKFDLTGNMLWNKCFGSSEFDYVEGAIETQDGNYIFVGHSEGYDGEIGITYGDYDVVLMKISPEGELIWSKNYGGSWPDYGASVIELSNGQLIILSETQSDDGLVEGYYGATDIWLFKTDANGNFIWGEVYGGTGIENTYDLIAYTDNQFIIASVANFVNGDIEFTHGGNDFWILGVDSLGEILWQKSIGGSLSDLPYSIKKINDDEIIISGYSNSIDYDVTPTYGSLNVWTVKLGFCTTKYYADTDGDGFGDISFDTLACEIPLGYALDSTDCNDLNPEIHPTLTDICNAIDDNCNGLTDEDATFVTYFADIDGDTFGDILNDSTACNELIGYVLDNSDCNDTNNAIYPGATELCNYLDDDCDGLTDDNLTYILSYQDNDGDDFGNPLIDSISCELPIGFVEDNTDCDDTNPEIYPGATEMLNGLDDDCDQIADEGLAITDIVKNTISIFPNPVNTIYYLFNRM
;
A
#
# COMPACT_ATOMS: atom_id res chain seq x y z
N MET A 1 -15.92 42.58 -28.89
CA MET A 1 -16.21 41.26 -28.34
C MET A 1 -15.07 40.35 -28.76
N LYS A 2 -14.11 40.10 -27.86
CA LYS A 2 -13.02 39.15 -28.07
C LYS A 2 -13.36 37.92 -27.24
N SER A 3 -13.68 36.81 -27.90
CA SER A 3 -13.85 35.50 -27.25
C SER A 3 -12.49 34.97 -26.85
N LEU A 4 -12.26 34.80 -25.55
CA LEU A 4 -11.17 33.98 -25.01
C LEU A 4 -11.59 32.50 -25.09
N ILE A 5 -10.87 31.75 -25.90
CA ILE A 5 -10.94 30.28 -25.90
C ILE A 5 -10.01 29.80 -24.80
N PHE A 6 -10.57 29.24 -23.72
CA PHE A 6 -9.81 28.48 -22.72
C PHE A 6 -9.55 27.09 -23.28
N ILE A 7 -8.29 26.80 -23.62
CA ILE A 7 -7.82 25.43 -23.90
C ILE A 7 -7.57 24.78 -22.56
N TYR A 8 -8.45 23.84 -22.16
CA TYR A 8 -8.16 22.91 -21.06
C TYR A 8 -7.15 21.88 -21.56
N ILE A 9 -5.90 22.01 -21.12
CA ILE A 9 -4.91 20.94 -21.26
C ILE A 9 -5.25 19.92 -20.18
N PHE A 10 -5.86 18.79 -20.58
CA PHE A 10 -5.92 17.60 -19.75
C PHE A 10 -4.52 16.99 -19.72
N ILE A 11 -3.78 17.23 -18.64
CA ILE A 11 -2.59 16.44 -18.31
C ILE A 11 -3.11 15.08 -17.85
N PHE A 12 -3.06 14.10 -18.74
CA PHE A 12 -3.12 12.70 -18.31
C PHE A 12 -1.84 12.41 -17.52
N ILE A 13 -1.94 12.42 -16.20
CA ILE A 13 -0.94 11.78 -15.35
C ILE A 13 -1.13 10.28 -15.57
N VAL A 14 -0.33 9.71 -16.47
CA VAL A 14 -0.10 8.26 -16.48
C VAL A 14 0.65 7.99 -15.19
N GLN A 15 -0.04 7.51 -14.16
CA GLN A 15 0.63 6.93 -13.00
C GLN A 15 1.43 5.74 -13.53
N SER A 16 2.75 5.86 -13.54
CA SER A 16 3.66 4.73 -13.71
C SER A 16 3.47 3.82 -12.50
N THR A 17 2.95 2.63 -12.73
CA THR A 17 2.57 1.68 -11.68
C THR A 17 3.76 0.95 -11.04
N PHE A 18 5.01 1.35 -11.30
CA PHE A 18 6.20 0.74 -10.70
C PHE A 18 7.27 1.81 -10.43
N ALA A 19 7.08 2.55 -9.35
CA ALA A 19 8.13 3.42 -8.79
C ALA A 19 8.92 2.74 -7.65
N GLN A 20 8.66 1.47 -7.37
CA GLN A 20 9.30 0.74 -6.28
C GLN A 20 10.06 -0.48 -6.82
N ALA A 21 11.31 -0.65 -6.33
CA ALA A 21 12.10 -1.85 -6.60
C ALA A 21 11.43 -3.10 -5.98
N PRO A 22 11.56 -4.29 -6.62
CA PRO A 22 10.97 -5.51 -6.11
C PRO A 22 11.64 -5.98 -4.81
N ASP A 23 10.89 -6.70 -3.97
CA ASP A 23 11.40 -7.31 -2.73
C ASP A 23 11.96 -8.70 -3.00
N ILE A 24 12.94 -9.13 -2.16
CA ILE A 24 13.42 -10.51 -2.15
C ILE A 24 12.33 -11.39 -1.53
N LEU A 25 11.78 -12.33 -2.33
CA LEU A 25 10.82 -13.31 -1.85
C LEU A 25 11.53 -14.50 -1.18
N TRP A 26 12.60 -14.95 -1.81
CA TRP A 26 13.53 -15.93 -1.27
C TRP A 26 14.87 -15.87 -2.01
N GLU A 27 15.90 -16.40 -1.37
CA GLU A 27 17.20 -16.64 -1.97
C GLU A 27 17.73 -18.00 -1.49
N HIS A 28 18.50 -18.66 -2.35
CA HIS A 28 19.13 -19.94 -2.05
C HIS A 28 20.49 -20.06 -2.73
N GLY A 29 21.45 -20.64 -1.98
CA GLY A 29 22.72 -21.07 -2.52
C GLY A 29 22.74 -22.60 -2.70
N TYR A 30 23.31 -23.07 -3.81
CA TYR A 30 23.45 -24.48 -4.15
C TYR A 30 24.90 -24.78 -4.49
N GLY A 31 25.39 -25.93 -4.05
CA GLY A 31 26.77 -26.35 -4.32
C GLY A 31 27.41 -27.11 -3.18
N GLY A 32 28.73 -27.01 -3.06
CA GLY A 32 29.53 -27.66 -2.03
C GLY A 32 30.71 -26.81 -1.57
N ASN A 33 31.79 -27.47 -1.11
CA ASN A 33 32.91 -26.76 -0.49
C ASN A 33 33.93 -26.14 -1.46
N HIS A 34 33.78 -26.30 -2.77
CA HIS A 34 34.64 -25.72 -3.81
C HIS A 34 33.86 -24.69 -4.64
N ASP A 35 34.40 -24.30 -5.80
CA ASP A 35 33.81 -23.29 -6.65
C ASP A 35 32.69 -23.88 -7.51
N ASP A 36 31.48 -23.46 -7.30
CA ASP A 36 30.30 -23.84 -8.06
C ASP A 36 29.61 -22.57 -8.62
N ARG A 37 29.26 -22.54 -9.90
CA ARG A 37 28.79 -21.35 -10.60
C ARG A 37 27.53 -21.63 -11.41
N GLY A 38 26.49 -20.79 -11.28
CA GLY A 38 25.31 -20.78 -12.12
C GLY A 38 25.48 -19.84 -13.31
N TYR A 39 25.01 -20.28 -14.49
CA TYR A 39 25.05 -19.46 -15.71
C TYR A 39 23.69 -19.25 -16.34
N GLU A 40 22.76 -20.17 -16.15
CA GLU A 40 21.41 -20.08 -16.71
C GLU A 40 20.38 -20.50 -15.69
N VAL A 41 19.21 -19.84 -15.71
CA VAL A 41 18.03 -20.26 -14.97
C VAL A 41 16.81 -20.27 -15.87
N LEU A 42 15.95 -21.28 -15.73
CA LEU A 42 14.65 -21.32 -16.40
C LEU A 42 13.54 -21.75 -15.43
N GLU A 43 12.35 -21.27 -15.68
CA GLU A 43 11.15 -21.79 -15.05
C GLU A 43 10.78 -23.12 -15.70
N THR A 44 10.44 -24.12 -14.88
CA THR A 44 10.03 -25.44 -15.34
C THR A 44 8.51 -25.55 -15.51
N LEU A 45 8.03 -26.50 -16.29
CA LEU A 45 6.60 -26.66 -16.57
C LEU A 45 5.75 -26.99 -15.34
N ASP A 46 6.36 -27.45 -14.26
CA ASP A 46 5.73 -27.74 -12.96
C ASP A 46 5.79 -26.54 -11.99
N GLY A 47 6.30 -25.39 -12.45
CA GLY A 47 6.36 -24.13 -11.71
C GLY A 47 7.57 -24.00 -10.78
N GLY A 48 8.51 -24.97 -10.81
CA GLY A 48 9.81 -24.84 -10.16
C GLY A 48 10.87 -24.21 -11.06
N PHE A 49 12.14 -24.42 -10.74
CA PHE A 49 13.26 -23.82 -11.49
C PHE A 49 14.32 -24.85 -11.82
N LEU A 50 15.02 -24.61 -12.93
CA LEU A 50 16.20 -25.36 -13.30
C LEU A 50 17.38 -24.38 -13.44
N MET A 51 18.44 -24.58 -12.65
CA MET A 51 19.71 -23.88 -12.78
C MET A 51 20.74 -24.77 -13.47
N VAL A 52 21.51 -24.15 -14.34
CA VAL A 52 22.59 -24.82 -15.08
C VAL A 52 23.90 -24.07 -14.92
N GLY A 53 24.97 -24.80 -14.68
CA GLY A 53 26.26 -24.20 -14.43
C GLY A 53 27.42 -25.19 -14.49
N GLN A 54 28.43 -24.95 -13.69
CA GLN A 54 29.56 -25.82 -13.46
C GLN A 54 29.80 -26.04 -11.97
N GLU A 55 30.39 -27.15 -11.62
CA GLU A 55 30.73 -27.46 -10.26
C GLU A 55 32.13 -28.07 -10.14
N GLN A 56 32.82 -27.80 -9.02
CA GLN A 56 34.09 -28.42 -8.63
C GLN A 56 33.97 -29.21 -7.34
N SER A 57 32.81 -29.17 -6.70
CA SER A 57 32.58 -29.77 -5.42
C SER A 57 32.30 -31.26 -5.52
N ILE A 58 32.64 -32.00 -4.46
CA ILE A 58 32.38 -33.44 -4.33
C ILE A 58 31.50 -33.72 -3.09
N ASP A 59 30.90 -32.70 -2.53
CA ASP A 59 30.08 -32.73 -1.32
C ASP A 59 28.96 -31.68 -1.39
N GLY A 60 28.26 -31.45 -0.26
CA GLY A 60 27.12 -30.55 -0.20
C GLY A 60 25.92 -31.09 -0.94
N ASP A 61 25.39 -30.30 -1.88
CA ASP A 61 24.24 -30.67 -2.71
C ASP A 61 24.63 -31.49 -3.94
N ILE A 62 25.93 -31.77 -4.14
CA ILE A 62 26.49 -32.43 -5.29
C ILE A 62 26.75 -33.92 -4.99
N ILE A 63 26.25 -34.80 -5.85
CA ILE A 63 26.27 -36.24 -5.57
C ILE A 63 27.26 -36.99 -6.45
N ASP A 64 27.46 -36.61 -7.72
CA ASP A 64 28.11 -37.44 -8.72
C ASP A 64 29.17 -36.71 -9.56
N ASN A 65 30.10 -35.95 -8.97
CA ASN A 65 31.22 -35.34 -9.69
C ASN A 65 32.11 -36.42 -10.31
N HIS A 66 32.46 -36.27 -11.62
CA HIS A 66 33.20 -37.26 -12.42
C HIS A 66 34.66 -36.87 -12.67
N GLY A 67 35.04 -35.58 -12.45
CA GLY A 67 36.37 -35.14 -12.86
C GLY A 67 36.86 -33.85 -12.27
N LEU A 68 37.18 -32.90 -13.13
CA LEU A 68 37.59 -31.54 -12.74
C LEU A 68 36.37 -30.67 -12.51
N ASP A 69 35.88 -30.00 -13.54
CA ASP A 69 34.60 -29.25 -13.49
C ASP A 69 33.57 -30.05 -14.29
N ASP A 70 32.43 -30.35 -13.72
CA ASP A 70 31.30 -30.98 -14.40
C ASP A 70 30.16 -30.01 -14.64
N ILE A 71 29.30 -30.28 -15.62
CA ILE A 71 28.04 -29.53 -15.81
C ILE A 71 27.13 -29.81 -14.63
N TYR A 72 26.82 -28.79 -13.87
CA TYR A 72 25.92 -28.85 -12.71
C TYR A 72 24.51 -28.43 -13.10
N VAL A 73 23.54 -29.28 -12.77
CA VAL A 73 22.12 -29.01 -12.98
C VAL A 73 21.35 -29.24 -11.69
N VAL A 74 20.66 -28.24 -11.26
CA VAL A 74 19.80 -28.27 -10.06
C VAL A 74 18.36 -28.00 -10.48
N LYS A 75 17.44 -28.91 -10.15
CA LYS A 75 16.00 -28.68 -10.23
C LYS A 75 15.43 -28.45 -8.86
N THR A 76 14.62 -27.40 -8.72
CA THR A 76 13.96 -27.02 -7.49
C THR A 76 12.43 -26.97 -7.65
N ASP A 77 11.74 -26.89 -6.54
CA ASP A 77 10.34 -26.51 -6.49
C ASP A 77 10.16 -24.97 -6.61
N LEU A 78 8.94 -24.50 -6.51
CA LEU A 78 8.59 -23.07 -6.60
C LEU A 78 9.18 -22.20 -5.45
N ASN A 79 9.59 -22.83 -4.33
CA ASN A 79 10.20 -22.17 -3.17
C ASN A 79 11.74 -22.22 -3.18
N GLY A 80 12.34 -22.79 -4.25
CA GLY A 80 13.79 -22.95 -4.34
C GLY A 80 14.33 -24.22 -3.65
N GLU A 81 13.49 -25.08 -3.07
CA GLU A 81 13.93 -26.31 -2.44
C GLU A 81 14.32 -27.38 -3.48
N ILE A 82 15.48 -28.00 -3.30
CA ILE A 82 16.01 -28.97 -4.27
C ILE A 82 15.09 -30.18 -4.41
N ILE A 83 14.64 -30.45 -5.64
CA ILE A 83 13.98 -31.70 -6.02
C ILE A 83 15.04 -32.75 -6.37
N TRP A 84 15.97 -32.34 -7.21
CA TRP A 84 17.18 -33.14 -7.53
C TRP A 84 18.33 -32.23 -7.99
N SER A 85 19.55 -32.67 -7.79
CA SER A 85 20.76 -32.08 -8.33
C SER A 85 21.63 -33.15 -8.96
N ARG A 86 22.32 -32.84 -10.05
CA ARG A 86 23.19 -33.81 -10.75
C ARG A 86 24.36 -33.13 -11.44
N ALA A 87 25.48 -33.84 -11.46
CA ALA A 87 26.65 -33.52 -12.25
C ALA A 87 26.68 -34.37 -13.56
N TYR A 88 27.05 -33.76 -14.65
CA TYR A 88 27.21 -34.43 -15.97
C TYR A 88 28.55 -34.04 -16.54
N GLY A 89 29.36 -35.05 -16.87
CA GLY A 89 30.69 -34.83 -17.39
C GLY A 89 31.52 -36.08 -17.47
N GLY A 90 32.84 -35.89 -17.46
CA GLY A 90 33.82 -36.92 -17.44
C GLY A 90 35.09 -36.51 -16.70
N SER A 91 36.26 -37.03 -17.12
CA SER A 91 37.49 -36.78 -16.34
C SER A 91 38.18 -35.43 -16.57
N ASP A 92 37.75 -34.64 -17.55
CA ASP A 92 38.29 -33.31 -17.89
C ASP A 92 37.26 -32.21 -17.54
N TYR A 93 37.42 -31.01 -18.09
CA TYR A 93 36.56 -29.86 -17.84
C TYR A 93 35.29 -29.88 -18.68
N ASP A 94 34.13 -29.82 -18.05
CA ASP A 94 32.83 -29.80 -18.66
C ASP A 94 32.01 -28.62 -18.09
N TYR A 95 31.58 -27.68 -18.94
CA TYR A 95 30.92 -26.42 -18.50
C TYR A 95 29.52 -26.31 -19.07
N GLY A 96 28.49 -26.28 -18.24
CA GLY A 96 27.13 -25.97 -18.66
C GLY A 96 26.97 -24.46 -18.84
N LYS A 97 26.52 -24.03 -20.01
CA LYS A 97 26.46 -22.61 -20.33
C LYS A 97 25.06 -22.12 -20.65
N ALA A 98 24.21 -22.98 -21.21
CA ALA A 98 22.88 -22.59 -21.63
C ALA A 98 21.91 -23.76 -21.48
N ALA A 99 20.63 -23.43 -21.31
CA ALA A 99 19.56 -24.41 -21.31
C ALA A 99 18.26 -23.82 -21.86
N CYS A 100 17.36 -24.69 -22.35
CA CYS A 100 16.01 -24.32 -22.68
C CYS A 100 15.03 -25.47 -22.40
N LEU A 101 13.74 -25.17 -22.36
CA LEU A 101 12.69 -26.20 -22.30
C LEU A 101 12.65 -26.98 -23.60
N ALA A 102 12.56 -28.29 -23.51
CA ALA A 102 12.38 -29.14 -24.69
C ALA A 102 10.91 -29.10 -25.14
N HIS A 103 10.66 -29.06 -26.46
CA HIS A 103 9.32 -29.03 -27.06
C HIS A 103 8.41 -30.21 -26.65
N ASP A 104 8.99 -31.35 -26.36
CA ASP A 104 8.31 -32.59 -26.00
C ASP A 104 8.46 -32.95 -24.51
N GLY A 105 8.84 -31.97 -23.68
CA GLY A 105 9.06 -32.08 -22.25
C GLY A 105 10.50 -32.39 -21.88
N GLY A 106 10.88 -32.06 -20.62
CA GLY A 106 12.26 -32.10 -20.14
C GLY A 106 13.07 -30.87 -20.60
N TYR A 107 14.39 -31.00 -20.61
CA TYR A 107 15.32 -29.88 -20.74
C TYR A 107 16.40 -30.17 -21.79
N ILE A 108 16.74 -29.18 -22.59
CA ILE A 108 17.94 -29.19 -23.43
C ILE A 108 19.03 -28.45 -22.69
N ILE A 109 20.15 -29.11 -22.48
CA ILE A 109 21.34 -28.52 -21.86
C ILE A 109 22.42 -28.44 -22.94
N ALA A 110 23.12 -27.31 -22.96
CA ALA A 110 24.23 -27.10 -23.88
C ALA A 110 25.44 -26.54 -23.12
N GLY A 111 26.59 -27.06 -23.45
CA GLY A 111 27.85 -26.72 -22.79
C GLY A 111 29.06 -27.05 -23.64
N ASN A 112 30.23 -26.85 -23.02
CA ASN A 112 31.51 -27.16 -23.64
C ASN A 112 32.16 -28.28 -22.86
N SER A 113 32.61 -29.35 -23.56
CA SER A 113 33.22 -30.51 -22.91
C SER A 113 34.62 -30.78 -23.45
N GLY A 114 35.58 -31.00 -22.53
CA GLY A 114 36.90 -31.54 -22.81
C GLY A 114 37.01 -33.06 -22.65
N SER A 115 35.98 -33.69 -22.07
CA SER A 115 36.01 -35.09 -21.65
C SER A 115 35.81 -36.06 -22.80
N MET A 116 36.41 -37.24 -22.66
CA MET A 116 36.29 -38.37 -23.59
C MET A 116 35.67 -39.60 -22.93
N ASP A 117 35.23 -39.49 -21.70
CA ASP A 117 34.70 -40.57 -20.85
C ASP A 117 33.52 -40.08 -20.00
N GLY A 118 33.14 -40.83 -18.98
CA GLY A 118 32.01 -40.51 -18.12
C GLY A 118 30.67 -40.59 -18.84
N ASN A 119 29.92 -39.50 -18.83
CA ASN A 119 28.67 -39.42 -19.57
C ASN A 119 28.86 -39.24 -21.08
N LEU A 120 30.06 -38.82 -21.54
CA LEU A 120 30.35 -38.55 -22.95
C LEU A 120 30.77 -39.78 -23.71
N THR A 121 30.49 -39.79 -25.00
CA THR A 121 30.85 -40.91 -25.92
C THR A 121 31.93 -40.54 -26.92
N GLY A 122 32.54 -39.36 -26.79
CA GLY A 122 33.66 -38.92 -27.64
C GLY A 122 33.76 -37.39 -27.70
N ASN A 123 34.95 -36.89 -28.02
CA ASN A 123 35.32 -35.51 -28.26
C ASN A 123 36.24 -35.48 -29.48
N ASN A 124 36.15 -34.46 -30.35
CA ASN A 124 36.91 -34.39 -31.60
C ASN A 124 38.17 -33.53 -31.48
N GLY A 125 38.26 -32.66 -30.46
CA GLY A 125 39.33 -31.68 -30.31
C GLY A 125 39.75 -31.40 -28.87
N PHE A 126 39.88 -30.12 -28.51
CA PHE A 126 40.16 -29.71 -27.14
C PHE A 126 38.87 -29.64 -26.32
N LYS A 127 37.97 -28.71 -26.66
CA LYS A 127 36.64 -28.61 -26.07
C LYS A 127 35.62 -28.52 -27.21
N ASP A 128 34.66 -29.40 -27.19
CA ASP A 128 33.59 -29.44 -28.18
C ASP A 128 32.25 -29.02 -27.57
N LEU A 129 31.33 -28.57 -28.40
CA LEU A 129 29.94 -28.37 -28.01
C LEU A 129 29.32 -29.72 -27.62
N TRP A 130 28.91 -29.83 -26.38
CA TRP A 130 28.10 -30.95 -25.89
C TRP A 130 26.67 -30.49 -25.68
N VAL A 131 25.72 -31.07 -26.41
CA VAL A 131 24.29 -30.84 -26.28
C VAL A 131 23.60 -32.14 -25.91
N PHE A 132 22.74 -32.09 -24.89
CA PHE A 132 21.99 -33.25 -24.45
C PHE A 132 20.61 -32.90 -23.94
N LYS A 133 19.69 -33.86 -24.01
CA LYS A 133 18.35 -33.72 -23.46
C LYS A 133 18.25 -34.51 -22.17
N LEU A 134 17.68 -33.85 -21.14
CA LEU A 134 17.24 -34.47 -19.91
C LEU A 134 15.73 -34.68 -19.90
N ASP A 135 15.26 -35.74 -19.28
CA ASP A 135 13.87 -35.87 -18.87
C ASP A 135 13.62 -35.11 -17.56
N ASP A 136 12.38 -35.11 -17.06
CA ASP A 136 12.01 -34.39 -15.80
C ASP A 136 12.70 -34.98 -14.56
N LEU A 137 13.24 -36.17 -14.62
CA LEU A 137 13.99 -36.84 -13.54
C LEU A 137 15.49 -36.56 -13.61
N GLY A 138 15.96 -35.87 -14.64
CA GLY A 138 17.37 -35.59 -14.90
C GLY A 138 18.11 -36.73 -15.59
N ASP A 139 17.43 -37.73 -16.16
CA ASP A 139 18.11 -38.77 -16.91
C ASP A 139 18.36 -38.34 -18.37
N ILE A 140 19.58 -38.64 -18.92
CA ILE A 140 19.93 -38.28 -20.27
C ILE A 140 19.08 -39.13 -21.24
N VAL A 141 18.28 -38.45 -22.09
CA VAL A 141 17.46 -39.07 -23.13
C VAL A 141 18.24 -39.28 -24.41
N TRP A 142 18.99 -38.28 -24.84
CA TRP A 142 19.92 -38.30 -25.94
C TRP A 142 21.04 -37.28 -25.72
N GLN A 143 22.16 -37.44 -26.41
CA GLN A 143 23.29 -36.54 -26.36
C GLN A 143 24.08 -36.56 -27.64
N PHE A 144 24.71 -35.43 -27.96
CA PHE A 144 25.61 -35.28 -29.11
C PHE A 144 26.76 -34.35 -28.74
N ASN A 145 27.92 -34.65 -29.37
CA ASN A 145 29.11 -33.84 -29.30
C ASN A 145 29.45 -33.33 -30.71
N TYR A 146 29.61 -32.01 -30.87
CA TYR A 146 29.84 -31.36 -32.15
C TYR A 146 31.02 -30.42 -32.06
N GLY A 147 31.95 -30.52 -33.00
CA GLY A 147 33.13 -29.67 -33.06
C GLY A 147 34.17 -30.17 -34.01
N GLY A 148 35.31 -29.49 -34.01
CA GLY A 148 36.48 -29.84 -34.83
C GLY A 148 37.72 -30.12 -34.00
N SER A 149 38.91 -29.79 -34.51
CA SER A 149 40.16 -30.11 -33.83
C SER A 149 40.57 -29.09 -32.74
N HIS A 150 39.86 -27.98 -32.61
CA HIS A 150 40.14 -26.90 -31.64
C HIS A 150 38.99 -26.75 -30.63
N ASN A 151 38.82 -25.52 -30.08
CA ASN A 151 37.75 -25.24 -29.11
C ASN A 151 36.48 -24.79 -29.84
N GLU A 152 35.38 -25.42 -29.48
CA GLU A 152 34.02 -24.98 -29.75
C GLU A 152 33.32 -24.71 -28.44
N GLY A 153 32.58 -23.61 -28.40
CA GLY A 153 31.80 -23.19 -27.23
C GLY A 153 30.40 -22.85 -27.60
N ILE A 154 29.52 -22.93 -26.60
CA ILE A 154 28.14 -22.44 -26.68
C ILE A 154 27.93 -21.34 -25.66
N LYS A 155 27.10 -20.37 -26.01
CA LYS A 155 26.70 -19.27 -25.09
C LYS A 155 25.19 -19.24 -24.87
N SER A 156 24.42 -19.54 -25.90
CA SER A 156 22.96 -19.56 -25.83
C SER A 156 22.36 -20.67 -26.64
N ILE A 157 21.26 -21.28 -26.19
CA ILE A 157 20.43 -22.22 -26.93
C ILE A 157 18.97 -21.86 -26.74
N ILE A 158 18.23 -21.71 -27.83
CA ILE A 158 16.82 -21.33 -27.82
C ILE A 158 15.97 -22.39 -28.55
N PRO A 159 14.74 -22.65 -28.08
CA PRO A 159 13.76 -23.41 -28.84
C PRO A 159 13.30 -22.56 -30.03
N THR A 160 13.04 -23.20 -31.18
CA THR A 160 12.60 -22.51 -32.39
C THR A 160 11.18 -22.92 -32.78
N SER A 161 10.44 -22.03 -33.43
CA SER A 161 9.02 -22.22 -33.76
C SER A 161 8.79 -23.40 -34.75
N ASP A 162 9.81 -23.84 -35.45
CA ASP A 162 9.78 -25.02 -36.34
C ASP A 162 9.88 -26.37 -35.59
N GLY A 163 10.01 -26.33 -34.27
CA GLY A 163 10.09 -27.49 -33.38
C GLY A 163 11.51 -28.00 -33.13
N GLY A 164 12.54 -27.30 -33.62
CA GLY A 164 13.95 -27.59 -33.35
C GLY A 164 14.56 -26.64 -32.32
N TYR A 165 15.89 -26.50 -32.35
CA TYR A 165 16.67 -25.64 -31.47
C TYR A 165 17.74 -24.89 -32.27
N LEU A 166 18.06 -23.67 -31.88
CA LEU A 166 19.19 -22.90 -32.39
C LEU A 166 20.19 -22.66 -31.25
N GLY A 167 21.42 -23.13 -31.45
CA GLY A 167 22.56 -22.82 -30.58
C GLY A 167 23.46 -21.77 -31.22
N VAL A 168 23.95 -20.83 -30.38
CA VAL A 168 24.96 -19.84 -30.79
C VAL A 168 26.14 -19.88 -29.85
N GLY A 169 27.34 -19.77 -30.39
CA GLY A 169 28.59 -19.81 -29.65
C GLY A 169 29.76 -19.45 -30.53
N THR A 170 30.93 -19.99 -30.22
CA THR A 170 32.14 -19.73 -30.99
C THR A 170 32.81 -21.01 -31.46
N SER A 171 33.48 -20.96 -32.59
CA SER A 171 34.37 -22.03 -33.04
C SER A 171 35.74 -21.48 -33.44
N GLN A 172 36.78 -22.26 -33.11
CA GLN A 172 38.17 -22.03 -33.53
C GLN A 172 38.62 -23.05 -34.59
N SER A 173 37.71 -23.90 -35.04
CA SER A 173 38.01 -25.00 -35.97
C SER A 173 37.63 -24.66 -37.41
N ASN A 174 38.41 -25.19 -38.34
CA ASN A 174 38.10 -25.18 -39.77
C ASN A 174 37.92 -26.61 -40.33
N ASP A 175 37.70 -27.60 -39.46
CA ASP A 175 37.55 -29.02 -39.76
C ASP A 175 36.43 -29.63 -38.89
N GLY A 176 36.34 -30.95 -38.83
CA GLY A 176 35.40 -31.69 -37.98
C GLY A 176 33.90 -31.48 -38.28
N GLY A 177 33.56 -30.77 -39.35
CA GLY A 177 32.19 -30.45 -39.74
C GLY A 177 31.79 -29.00 -39.48
N VAL A 178 32.68 -28.19 -38.91
CA VAL A 178 32.50 -26.72 -38.79
C VAL A 178 32.61 -26.10 -40.20
N ILE A 179 31.66 -25.24 -40.56
CA ILE A 179 31.52 -24.68 -41.90
C ILE A 179 31.61 -23.16 -41.87
N GLY A 180 32.52 -22.61 -42.70
CA GLY A 180 32.60 -21.18 -42.96
C GLY A 180 33.52 -20.37 -42.05
N HIS A 181 34.42 -21.00 -41.30
CA HIS A 181 35.40 -20.30 -40.43
C HIS A 181 36.31 -19.39 -41.28
N HIS A 182 36.53 -18.12 -40.81
CA HIS A 182 37.17 -17.06 -41.57
C HIS A 182 38.61 -16.76 -41.15
N GLY A 183 38.90 -16.83 -39.86
CA GLY A 183 40.16 -16.40 -39.29
C GLY A 183 41.35 -17.31 -39.55
N GLU A 184 42.58 -16.81 -39.20
CA GLU A 184 43.75 -17.67 -39.05
C GLU A 184 43.56 -18.61 -37.84
N TYR A 185 44.37 -19.61 -37.76
CA TYR A 185 44.36 -20.66 -36.76
C TYR A 185 44.23 -20.11 -35.31
N GLY A 186 43.04 -20.30 -34.69
CA GLY A 186 42.79 -19.97 -33.29
C GLY A 186 42.02 -18.67 -33.00
N ALA A 187 41.71 -17.83 -34.01
CA ALA A 187 40.74 -16.76 -33.84
C ALA A 187 39.33 -17.36 -33.82
N PRO A 188 38.48 -17.06 -32.83
CA PRO A 188 37.10 -17.58 -32.80
C PRO A 188 36.20 -16.79 -33.75
N ASP A 189 35.38 -17.52 -34.50
CA ASP A 189 34.22 -16.97 -35.21
C ASP A 189 32.93 -17.26 -34.46
N ILE A 190 31.91 -16.43 -34.67
CA ILE A 190 30.54 -16.72 -34.25
C ILE A 190 30.06 -17.99 -34.94
N TRP A 191 29.74 -19.03 -34.18
CA TRP A 191 29.26 -20.31 -34.69
C TRP A 191 27.78 -20.50 -34.36
N VAL A 192 26.97 -20.68 -35.39
CA VAL A 192 25.52 -20.88 -35.27
C VAL A 192 25.19 -22.30 -35.72
N VAL A 193 24.45 -23.03 -34.89
CA VAL A 193 24.09 -24.42 -35.10
C VAL A 193 22.59 -24.61 -34.98
N LYS A 194 21.95 -25.20 -35.99
CA LYS A 194 20.53 -25.55 -35.99
C LYS A 194 20.36 -27.04 -35.77
N PHE A 195 19.51 -27.40 -34.80
CA PHE A 195 19.20 -28.78 -34.45
C PHE A 195 17.74 -29.11 -34.75
N ASP A 196 17.45 -30.37 -35.05
CA ASP A 196 16.10 -30.89 -35.02
C ASP A 196 15.63 -31.24 -33.60
N LEU A 197 14.36 -31.63 -33.43
CA LEU A 197 13.76 -32.01 -32.14
C LEU A 197 14.55 -33.12 -31.40
N THR A 198 15.27 -33.96 -32.12
CA THR A 198 16.03 -35.12 -31.59
C THR A 198 17.50 -34.81 -31.37
N GLY A 199 17.91 -33.55 -31.54
CA GLY A 199 19.27 -33.07 -31.31
C GLY A 199 20.24 -33.28 -32.50
N ASN A 200 19.78 -33.83 -33.66
CA ASN A 200 20.65 -33.93 -34.82
C ASN A 200 20.89 -32.55 -35.45
N MET A 201 22.13 -32.25 -35.78
CA MET A 201 22.49 -31.03 -36.48
C MET A 201 21.88 -31.00 -37.88
N LEU A 202 21.07 -30.02 -38.20
CA LEU A 202 20.49 -29.77 -39.52
C LEU A 202 21.45 -28.98 -40.41
N TRP A 203 22.02 -27.91 -39.84
CA TRP A 203 23.07 -27.11 -40.47
C TRP A 203 23.88 -26.38 -39.39
N ASN A 204 25.08 -25.93 -39.75
CA ASN A 204 25.87 -24.99 -38.99
C ASN A 204 26.57 -24.00 -39.92
N LYS A 205 26.88 -22.80 -39.43
CA LYS A 205 27.65 -21.78 -40.14
C LYS A 205 28.46 -20.95 -39.16
N CYS A 206 29.68 -20.59 -39.60
CA CYS A 206 30.42 -19.52 -38.95
C CYS A 206 30.09 -18.20 -39.65
N PHE A 207 30.04 -17.13 -38.84
CA PHE A 207 29.94 -15.74 -39.24
C PHE A 207 31.03 -14.97 -38.53
N GLY A 208 31.69 -14.09 -39.24
CA GLY A 208 32.80 -13.39 -38.63
C GLY A 208 33.65 -12.63 -39.61
N SER A 209 34.85 -12.35 -39.16
CA SER A 209 35.90 -11.63 -39.84
C SER A 209 37.20 -12.48 -39.84
N SER A 210 38.32 -11.87 -40.24
CA SER A 210 39.62 -12.48 -40.04
C SER A 210 40.16 -12.38 -38.60
N GLU A 211 39.51 -11.61 -37.73
CA GLU A 211 39.90 -11.34 -36.35
C GLU A 211 39.00 -12.11 -35.36
N PHE A 212 38.91 -11.62 -34.11
CA PHE A 212 38.16 -12.28 -33.04
C PHE A 212 36.68 -11.85 -33.04
N ASP A 213 35.79 -12.82 -33.17
CA ASP A 213 34.34 -12.63 -33.20
C ASP A 213 33.66 -13.48 -32.14
N TYR A 214 32.83 -12.86 -31.32
CA TYR A 214 32.15 -13.49 -30.20
C TYR A 214 30.64 -13.24 -30.25
N VAL A 215 29.86 -14.18 -29.72
CA VAL A 215 28.41 -14.06 -29.54
C VAL A 215 28.06 -14.36 -28.10
N GLU A 216 27.08 -13.65 -27.58
CA GLU A 216 26.61 -13.82 -26.19
C GLU A 216 25.15 -14.28 -26.10
N GLY A 217 24.25 -13.81 -26.98
CA GLY A 217 22.84 -14.14 -26.94
C GLY A 217 22.17 -14.25 -28.30
N ALA A 218 21.04 -14.96 -28.36
CA ALA A 218 20.22 -15.09 -29.58
C ALA A 218 18.72 -15.12 -29.25
N ILE A 219 17.93 -14.67 -30.23
CA ILE A 219 16.46 -14.76 -30.21
C ILE A 219 15.93 -15.24 -31.57
N GLU A 220 14.75 -15.87 -31.54
CA GLU A 220 13.91 -16.01 -32.72
C GLU A 220 12.95 -14.80 -32.76
N THR A 221 12.94 -14.08 -33.88
CA THR A 221 12.09 -12.90 -34.06
C THR A 221 10.68 -13.29 -34.53
N GLN A 222 9.71 -12.41 -34.36
CA GLN A 222 8.30 -12.63 -34.70
C GLN A 222 8.10 -12.95 -36.21
N ASP A 223 9.03 -12.53 -37.05
CA ASP A 223 9.03 -12.86 -38.49
C ASP A 223 9.66 -14.21 -38.80
N GLY A 224 10.05 -15.01 -37.79
CA GLY A 224 10.62 -16.33 -37.89
C GLY A 224 12.10 -16.37 -38.29
N ASN A 225 12.78 -15.21 -38.29
CA ASN A 225 14.23 -15.14 -38.47
C ASN A 225 14.95 -15.20 -37.12
N TYR A 226 16.27 -15.27 -37.14
CA TYR A 226 17.08 -15.27 -35.93
C TYR A 226 17.91 -13.99 -35.82
N ILE A 227 18.02 -13.43 -34.65
CA ILE A 227 18.94 -12.34 -34.32
C ILE A 227 19.87 -12.83 -33.22
N PHE A 228 21.14 -12.53 -33.35
CA PHE A 228 22.13 -12.73 -32.31
C PHE A 228 22.97 -11.47 -32.11
N VAL A 229 23.42 -11.29 -30.88
CA VAL A 229 24.23 -10.17 -30.42
C VAL A 229 25.57 -10.69 -29.91
N GLY A 230 26.60 -9.91 -30.16
CA GLY A 230 27.95 -10.21 -29.71
C GLY A 230 28.88 -9.00 -29.92
N HIS A 231 30.15 -9.27 -30.10
CA HIS A 231 31.17 -8.25 -30.35
C HIS A 231 32.29 -8.75 -31.24
N SER A 232 32.93 -7.84 -31.94
CA SER A 232 33.98 -8.18 -32.92
C SER A 232 35.07 -7.13 -32.98
N GLU A 233 36.30 -7.57 -33.16
CA GLU A 233 37.50 -6.78 -33.46
C GLU A 233 37.69 -6.55 -34.97
N GLY A 234 36.84 -7.17 -35.78
CA GLY A 234 37.03 -7.32 -37.22
C GLY A 234 36.64 -6.08 -38.05
N TYR A 235 37.18 -6.06 -39.27
CA TYR A 235 36.92 -4.99 -40.24
C TYR A 235 36.65 -5.55 -41.65
N ASP A 236 36.41 -6.85 -41.78
CA ASP A 236 36.10 -7.56 -43.03
C ASP A 236 35.00 -8.63 -42.82
N GLY A 237 34.83 -9.52 -43.76
CA GLY A 237 33.83 -10.59 -43.68
C GLY A 237 32.40 -10.10 -43.62
N GLU A 238 31.57 -10.81 -42.87
CA GLU A 238 30.17 -10.44 -42.61
C GLU A 238 30.04 -9.32 -41.57
N ILE A 239 31.08 -9.06 -40.78
CA ILE A 239 31.12 -8.02 -39.75
C ILE A 239 31.15 -6.62 -40.38
N GLY A 240 31.94 -6.47 -41.45
CA GLY A 240 32.15 -5.16 -42.08
C GLY A 240 33.14 -4.29 -41.28
N ILE A 241 32.91 -2.99 -41.21
CA ILE A 241 33.83 -2.04 -40.57
C ILE A 241 33.37 -1.77 -39.13
N THR A 242 34.22 -2.03 -38.15
CA THR A 242 34.09 -1.61 -36.78
C THR A 242 34.58 -0.16 -36.59
N TYR A 243 34.21 0.49 -35.47
CA TYR A 243 34.58 1.86 -35.15
C TYR A 243 35.80 1.92 -34.24
N GLY A 244 36.01 0.87 -33.41
CA GLY A 244 37.10 0.78 -32.43
C GLY A 244 37.78 -0.57 -32.36
N ASP A 245 38.25 -0.97 -31.17
CA ASP A 245 38.89 -2.26 -30.95
C ASP A 245 37.82 -3.38 -31.04
N TYR A 246 36.88 -3.44 -30.10
CA TYR A 246 35.68 -4.29 -30.14
C TYR A 246 34.46 -3.43 -30.31
N ASP A 247 33.56 -3.77 -31.20
CA ASP A 247 32.24 -3.16 -31.33
C ASP A 247 31.13 -4.19 -31.15
N VAL A 248 29.99 -3.75 -30.65
CA VAL A 248 28.76 -4.57 -30.60
C VAL A 248 28.36 -4.95 -32.02
N VAL A 249 28.20 -6.25 -32.25
CA VAL A 249 27.68 -6.81 -33.52
C VAL A 249 26.29 -7.35 -33.32
N LEU A 250 25.38 -6.95 -34.18
CA LEU A 250 24.02 -7.47 -34.26
C LEU A 250 23.81 -8.06 -35.66
N MET A 251 23.47 -9.34 -35.73
CA MET A 251 23.24 -10.02 -37.00
C MET A 251 21.85 -10.62 -37.07
N LYS A 252 21.19 -10.49 -38.22
CA LYS A 252 19.94 -11.17 -38.56
C LYS A 252 20.16 -12.18 -39.66
N ILE A 253 19.72 -13.43 -39.43
CA ILE A 253 19.80 -14.51 -40.40
C ILE A 253 18.43 -15.16 -40.63
N SER A 254 18.25 -15.79 -41.78
CA SER A 254 17.05 -16.58 -42.09
C SER A 254 17.04 -17.93 -41.36
N PRO A 255 15.91 -18.66 -41.30
CA PRO A 255 15.85 -20.03 -40.76
C PRO A 255 16.80 -21.02 -41.40
N GLU A 256 17.23 -20.77 -42.65
CA GLU A 256 18.20 -21.56 -43.39
C GLU A 256 19.65 -21.14 -43.11
N GLY A 257 19.87 -20.13 -42.24
CA GLY A 257 21.17 -19.61 -41.88
C GLY A 257 21.76 -18.63 -42.92
N GLU A 258 20.97 -18.01 -43.80
CA GLU A 258 21.47 -16.99 -44.73
C GLU A 258 21.45 -15.61 -44.07
N LEU A 259 22.58 -14.87 -44.18
CA LEU A 259 22.67 -13.52 -43.62
C LEU A 259 21.68 -12.58 -44.30
N ILE A 260 20.85 -11.92 -43.52
CA ILE A 260 19.92 -10.88 -43.98
C ILE A 260 20.57 -9.51 -43.84
N TRP A 261 21.10 -9.20 -42.65
CA TRP A 261 21.90 -8.00 -42.40
C TRP A 261 22.85 -8.21 -41.20
N SER A 262 23.92 -7.42 -41.20
CA SER A 262 24.84 -7.23 -40.07
C SER A 262 25.00 -5.75 -39.78
N LYS A 263 25.12 -5.37 -38.49
CA LYS A 263 25.28 -4.00 -38.02
C LYS A 263 26.25 -3.96 -36.85
N ASN A 264 27.10 -2.91 -36.84
CA ASN A 264 28.03 -2.62 -35.76
C ASN A 264 27.63 -1.36 -35.05
N TYR A 265 27.82 -1.34 -33.72
CA TYR A 265 27.48 -0.20 -32.86
C TYR A 265 28.60 -0.04 -31.83
N GLY A 266 28.98 1.22 -31.58
CA GLY A 266 30.03 1.52 -30.61
C GLY A 266 30.69 2.85 -30.87
N GLY A 267 31.87 3.02 -30.27
CA GLY A 267 32.74 4.17 -30.42
C GLY A 267 34.18 3.77 -30.72
N SER A 268 35.15 4.52 -30.23
CA SER A 268 36.57 4.25 -30.52
C SER A 268 37.26 3.31 -29.54
N TRP A 269 36.59 2.94 -28.45
CA TRP A 269 37.03 1.98 -27.44
C TRP A 269 36.18 0.71 -27.45
N PRO A 270 36.55 -0.35 -26.70
CA PRO A 270 35.79 -1.58 -26.70
C PRO A 270 34.35 -1.42 -26.23
N ASP A 271 33.44 -2.02 -27.02
CA ASP A 271 32.02 -2.12 -26.74
C ASP A 271 31.58 -3.58 -26.92
N TYR A 272 30.97 -4.21 -25.90
CA TYR A 272 30.68 -5.63 -25.86
C TYR A 272 29.19 -5.90 -25.78
N GLY A 273 28.59 -6.54 -26.78
CA GLY A 273 27.20 -6.96 -26.75
C GLY A 273 26.95 -8.11 -25.78
N ALA A 274 25.88 -8.06 -25.00
CA ALA A 274 25.53 -9.04 -23.97
C ALA A 274 24.19 -9.74 -24.25
N SER A 275 23.09 -8.99 -24.39
CA SER A 275 21.73 -9.56 -24.57
C SER A 275 20.90 -8.73 -25.54
N VAL A 276 19.89 -9.36 -26.17
CA VAL A 276 18.97 -8.71 -27.11
C VAL A 276 17.56 -9.22 -26.91
N ILE A 277 16.58 -8.33 -26.98
CA ILE A 277 15.15 -8.67 -26.97
C ILE A 277 14.43 -7.96 -28.11
N GLU A 278 13.34 -8.58 -28.63
CA GLU A 278 12.45 -7.99 -29.62
C GLU A 278 11.15 -7.54 -28.95
N LEU A 279 10.73 -6.31 -29.22
CA LEU A 279 9.46 -5.76 -28.77
C LEU A 279 8.31 -6.16 -29.69
N SER A 280 7.06 -6.04 -29.20
CA SER A 280 5.85 -6.40 -29.98
C SER A 280 5.73 -5.66 -31.33
N ASN A 281 6.39 -4.53 -31.47
CA ASN A 281 6.42 -3.72 -32.71
C ASN A 281 7.61 -4.03 -33.63
N GLY A 282 8.42 -5.06 -33.31
CA GLY A 282 9.61 -5.49 -34.04
C GLY A 282 10.86 -4.66 -33.79
N GLN A 283 10.82 -3.64 -32.91
CA GLN A 283 12.02 -2.92 -32.48
C GLN A 283 12.85 -3.82 -31.54
N LEU A 284 14.14 -3.53 -31.47
CA LEU A 284 15.06 -4.30 -30.65
C LEU A 284 15.61 -3.42 -29.53
N ILE A 285 15.78 -4.01 -28.36
CA ILE A 285 16.56 -3.45 -27.24
C ILE A 285 17.80 -4.31 -27.08
N ILE A 286 18.95 -3.69 -27.02
CA ILE A 286 20.25 -4.33 -26.92
C ILE A 286 20.91 -3.89 -25.63
N LEU A 287 21.35 -4.84 -24.83
CA LEU A 287 22.19 -4.64 -23.66
C LEU A 287 23.65 -4.88 -24.06
N SER A 288 24.52 -3.99 -23.64
CA SER A 288 25.94 -4.03 -23.91
C SER A 288 26.75 -3.35 -22.82
N GLU A 289 28.04 -3.61 -22.80
CA GLU A 289 29.05 -2.86 -22.03
C GLU A 289 29.75 -1.89 -22.96
N THR A 290 30.17 -0.74 -22.41
CA THR A 290 30.92 0.25 -23.17
C THR A 290 32.13 0.78 -22.41
N GLN A 291 33.22 1.08 -23.13
CA GLN A 291 34.35 1.87 -22.67
C GLN A 291 34.53 3.14 -23.53
N SER A 292 33.58 3.40 -24.42
CA SER A 292 33.59 4.51 -25.36
C SER A 292 32.91 5.77 -24.81
N ASP A 293 33.41 6.93 -25.20
CA ASP A 293 32.82 8.24 -24.94
C ASP A 293 32.57 9.04 -26.25
N ASP A 294 32.50 8.33 -27.37
CA ASP A 294 32.31 8.90 -28.69
C ASP A 294 31.47 7.94 -29.61
N GLY A 295 31.34 8.28 -30.89
CA GLY A 295 30.59 7.48 -31.85
C GLY A 295 29.09 7.51 -31.58
N LEU A 296 28.50 6.36 -31.23
CA LEU A 296 27.09 6.21 -30.87
C LEU A 296 26.87 6.26 -29.34
N VAL A 297 27.94 6.30 -28.57
CA VAL A 297 27.91 6.28 -27.10
C VAL A 297 28.05 7.71 -26.57
N GLU A 298 27.12 8.13 -25.72
CA GLU A 298 27.15 9.40 -25.01
C GLU A 298 26.95 9.15 -23.51
N GLY A 299 27.71 9.81 -22.63
CA GLY A 299 27.48 9.79 -21.18
C GLY A 299 28.36 8.83 -20.38
N TYR A 300 29.46 8.33 -20.92
CA TYR A 300 30.42 7.44 -20.26
C TYR A 300 30.97 8.01 -18.94
N TYR A 301 31.03 7.19 -17.89
CA TYR A 301 31.41 7.62 -16.52
C TYR A 301 32.78 7.08 -16.06
N GLY A 302 33.17 5.87 -16.46
CA GLY A 302 34.25 5.21 -15.74
C GLY A 302 35.18 4.29 -16.53
N ALA A 303 35.33 3.06 -16.05
CA ALA A 303 36.19 2.07 -16.66
C ALA A 303 35.41 1.15 -17.65
N THR A 304 34.23 0.75 -17.29
CA THR A 304 33.27 0.01 -18.13
C THR A 304 31.88 0.32 -17.60
N ASP A 305 30.98 0.76 -18.46
CA ASP A 305 29.61 1.12 -18.11
C ASP A 305 28.61 0.26 -18.90
N ILE A 306 27.38 0.17 -18.41
CA ILE A 306 26.25 -0.43 -19.10
C ILE A 306 25.82 0.50 -20.23
N TRP A 307 25.68 -0.03 -21.44
CA TRP A 307 25.09 0.68 -22.57
C TRP A 307 23.84 -0.03 -23.06
N LEU A 308 22.67 0.56 -22.79
CA LEU A 308 21.39 0.08 -23.32
C LEU A 308 21.01 0.91 -24.54
N PHE A 309 20.76 0.25 -25.67
CA PHE A 309 20.33 0.99 -26.85
C PHE A 309 19.19 0.32 -27.60
N LYS A 310 18.49 1.11 -28.37
CA LYS A 310 17.30 0.70 -29.14
C LYS A 310 17.54 0.86 -30.64
N THR A 311 17.05 -0.12 -31.40
CA THR A 311 17.05 -0.06 -32.88
C THR A 311 15.65 -0.29 -33.44
N ASP A 312 15.45 0.02 -34.71
CA ASP A 312 14.30 -0.45 -35.48
C ASP A 312 14.46 -1.94 -35.88
N ALA A 313 13.44 -2.53 -36.50
CA ALA A 313 13.46 -3.94 -36.95
C ALA A 313 14.55 -4.26 -38.01
N ASN A 314 15.16 -3.24 -38.62
CA ASN A 314 16.25 -3.37 -39.59
C ASN A 314 17.62 -3.07 -38.96
N GLY A 315 17.70 -2.96 -37.64
CA GLY A 315 18.92 -2.64 -36.93
C GLY A 315 19.37 -1.19 -37.07
N ASN A 316 18.51 -0.23 -37.46
CA ASN A 316 18.92 1.18 -37.44
C ASN A 316 18.80 1.76 -36.05
N PHE A 317 19.89 2.36 -35.54
CA PHE A 317 19.96 2.95 -34.21
C PHE A 317 18.88 4.04 -34.02
N ILE A 318 18.25 4.04 -32.85
CA ILE A 318 17.19 5.02 -32.49
C ILE A 318 17.67 5.87 -31.32
N TRP A 319 18.07 5.27 -30.21
CA TRP A 319 18.62 5.93 -29.03
C TRP A 319 19.52 4.97 -28.25
N GLY A 320 20.37 5.51 -27.38
CA GLY A 320 21.16 4.77 -26.41
C GLY A 320 21.38 5.59 -25.15
N GLU A 321 21.37 4.91 -23.98
CA GLU A 321 21.62 5.45 -22.66
C GLU A 321 22.73 4.67 -21.97
N VAL A 322 23.56 5.36 -21.20
CA VAL A 322 24.66 4.77 -20.43
C VAL A 322 24.34 4.85 -18.95
N TYR A 323 24.53 3.74 -18.23
CA TYR A 323 24.35 3.69 -16.77
C TYR A 323 25.62 3.16 -16.13
N GLY A 324 26.03 3.79 -15.01
CA GLY A 324 27.21 3.33 -14.30
C GLY A 324 27.80 4.36 -13.36
N GLY A 325 29.04 4.10 -13.03
CA GLY A 325 29.83 4.93 -12.15
C GLY A 325 31.30 5.02 -12.58
N THR A 326 32.21 5.22 -11.65
CA THR A 326 33.66 5.24 -11.95
C THR A 326 34.27 3.83 -11.89
N GLY A 327 33.46 2.81 -11.62
CA GLY A 327 33.84 1.43 -11.46
C GLY A 327 33.87 0.63 -12.77
N ILE A 328 33.61 -0.66 -12.63
CA ILE A 328 33.38 -1.60 -13.73
C ILE A 328 31.99 -2.18 -13.51
N GLU A 329 31.06 -1.86 -14.38
CA GLU A 329 29.70 -2.33 -14.40
C GLU A 329 29.52 -3.29 -15.56
N ASN A 330 29.72 -4.60 -15.30
CA ASN A 330 29.53 -5.63 -16.31
C ASN A 330 28.04 -5.99 -16.43
N THR A 331 27.63 -6.26 -17.66
CA THR A 331 26.26 -6.67 -17.99
C THR A 331 26.15 -8.17 -18.23
N TYR A 332 24.99 -8.74 -17.95
CA TYR A 332 24.78 -10.17 -18.13
C TYR A 332 23.52 -10.49 -18.92
N ASP A 333 22.34 -10.04 -18.47
CA ASP A 333 21.10 -10.43 -19.16
C ASP A 333 20.04 -9.32 -19.06
N LEU A 334 19.05 -9.36 -19.95
CA LEU A 334 18.01 -8.36 -20.15
C LEU A 334 16.67 -9.06 -20.43
N ILE A 335 15.63 -8.61 -19.76
CA ILE A 335 14.27 -9.06 -20.05
C ILE A 335 13.33 -7.90 -20.37
N ALA A 336 12.34 -8.12 -21.22
CA ALA A 336 11.18 -7.26 -21.34
C ALA A 336 10.22 -7.58 -20.18
N TYR A 337 10.02 -6.61 -19.29
CA TYR A 337 8.96 -6.72 -18.29
C TYR A 337 7.59 -6.43 -18.91
N THR A 338 7.54 -5.36 -19.71
CA THR A 338 6.46 -5.00 -20.64
C THR A 338 7.08 -4.43 -21.92
N ASP A 339 6.27 -4.11 -22.94
CA ASP A 339 6.77 -3.40 -24.15
C ASP A 339 7.39 -2.02 -23.86
N ASN A 340 7.16 -1.48 -22.68
CA ASN A 340 7.62 -0.15 -22.27
C ASN A 340 8.52 -0.14 -21.03
N GLN A 341 8.86 -1.31 -20.50
CA GLN A 341 9.71 -1.45 -19.32
C GLN A 341 10.64 -2.65 -19.48
N PHE A 342 11.90 -2.46 -19.14
CA PHE A 342 12.95 -3.47 -19.25
C PHE A 342 13.63 -3.66 -17.90
N ILE A 343 14.12 -4.86 -17.64
CA ILE A 343 14.90 -5.14 -16.44
C ILE A 343 16.27 -5.67 -16.88
N ILE A 344 17.31 -5.04 -16.36
CA ILE A 344 18.72 -5.34 -16.62
C ILE A 344 19.31 -6.03 -15.40
N ALA A 345 20.02 -7.14 -15.61
CA ALA A 345 20.86 -7.76 -14.61
C ALA A 345 22.34 -7.42 -14.90
N SER A 346 22.97 -6.76 -13.96
CA SER A 346 24.35 -6.26 -14.04
C SER A 346 25.04 -6.31 -12.68
N VAL A 347 26.28 -5.89 -12.60
CA VAL A 347 27.00 -5.74 -11.33
C VAL A 347 27.38 -4.28 -11.09
N ALA A 348 27.44 -3.91 -9.81
CA ALA A 348 28.00 -2.66 -9.34
C ALA A 348 28.96 -2.91 -8.16
N ASN A 349 30.04 -2.16 -8.09
CA ASN A 349 31.04 -2.32 -7.01
C ASN A 349 31.39 -1.03 -6.25
N PHE A 350 30.92 0.15 -6.69
CA PHE A 350 31.15 1.41 -6.03
C PHE A 350 29.93 2.32 -6.09
N VAL A 351 29.60 2.94 -4.98
CA VAL A 351 28.49 3.92 -4.87
C VAL A 351 28.94 5.27 -5.45
N ASN A 352 28.63 5.51 -6.71
CA ASN A 352 28.80 6.80 -7.41
C ASN A 352 28.09 6.75 -8.77
N GLY A 353 28.02 7.89 -9.48
CA GLY A 353 27.25 7.94 -10.73
C GLY A 353 25.79 7.64 -10.49
N ASP A 354 25.26 6.66 -11.21
CA ASP A 354 23.86 6.21 -11.10
C ASP A 354 23.65 5.19 -9.96
N ILE A 355 24.73 4.67 -9.37
CA ILE A 355 24.69 3.61 -8.36
C ILE A 355 24.42 4.21 -6.97
N GLU A 356 23.27 3.93 -6.40
CA GLU A 356 22.85 4.48 -5.10
C GLU A 356 23.39 3.70 -3.91
N PHE A 357 23.56 2.38 -4.03
CA PHE A 357 23.95 1.50 -2.93
C PHE A 357 24.67 0.23 -3.40
N THR A 358 25.65 -0.26 -2.63
CA THR A 358 26.26 -1.60 -2.71
C THR A 358 26.59 -2.10 -1.31
N HIS A 359 26.71 -3.42 -1.12
CA HIS A 359 27.06 -4.05 0.17
C HIS A 359 28.58 -4.26 0.32
N GLY A 360 29.32 -4.25 -0.77
CA GLY A 360 30.77 -4.50 -0.69
C GLY A 360 31.47 -4.69 -2.01
N GLY A 361 31.80 -5.91 -2.36
CA GLY A 361 32.49 -6.27 -3.59
C GLY A 361 31.70 -5.97 -4.86
N ASN A 362 31.52 -6.97 -5.72
CA ASN A 362 30.55 -6.86 -6.81
C ASN A 362 29.21 -7.34 -6.30
N ASP A 363 28.15 -6.55 -6.41
CA ASP A 363 26.78 -6.94 -6.08
C ASP A 363 25.95 -7.05 -7.35
N PHE A 364 24.90 -7.86 -7.35
CA PHE A 364 23.85 -7.80 -8.36
C PHE A 364 23.28 -6.38 -8.37
N TRP A 365 23.41 -5.67 -9.46
CA TRP A 365 22.77 -4.38 -9.69
C TRP A 365 21.65 -4.57 -10.71
N ILE A 366 20.43 -4.52 -10.22
CA ILE A 366 19.23 -4.76 -11.02
C ILE A 366 18.55 -3.41 -11.27
N LEU A 367 18.36 -3.09 -12.54
CA LEU A 367 17.77 -1.85 -13.01
C LEU A 367 16.43 -2.11 -13.70
N GLY A 368 15.40 -1.42 -13.27
CA GLY A 368 14.16 -1.28 -14.05
C GLY A 368 14.18 0.04 -14.81
N VAL A 369 14.08 -0.01 -16.13
CA VAL A 369 14.12 1.17 -16.99
C VAL A 369 12.88 1.25 -17.88
N ASP A 370 12.50 2.45 -18.29
CA ASP A 370 11.37 2.66 -19.18
C ASP A 370 11.76 2.56 -20.68
N SER A 371 10.79 2.76 -21.57
CA SER A 371 10.99 2.68 -23.03
C SER A 371 11.85 3.80 -23.62
N LEU A 372 12.21 4.80 -22.81
CA LEU A 372 13.11 5.90 -23.18
C LEU A 372 14.50 5.73 -22.58
N GLY A 373 14.71 4.70 -21.74
CA GLY A 373 15.95 4.46 -21.02
C GLY A 373 16.05 5.13 -19.66
N GLU A 374 14.99 5.80 -19.15
CA GLU A 374 15.04 6.40 -17.84
C GLU A 374 14.94 5.35 -16.73
N ILE A 375 15.76 5.44 -15.70
CA ILE A 375 15.73 4.54 -14.53
C ILE A 375 14.42 4.79 -13.77
N LEU A 376 13.60 3.75 -13.63
CA LEU A 376 12.38 3.76 -12.82
C LEU A 376 12.67 3.35 -11.38
N TRP A 377 13.53 2.37 -11.20
CA TRP A 377 14.00 1.86 -9.92
C TRP A 377 15.32 1.13 -10.10
N GLN A 378 16.04 0.96 -8.99
CA GLN A 378 17.24 0.14 -8.93
C GLN A 378 17.30 -0.63 -7.61
N LYS A 379 17.97 -1.77 -7.62
CA LYS A 379 18.19 -2.61 -6.44
C LYS A 379 19.57 -3.24 -6.49
N SER A 380 20.32 -3.11 -5.42
CA SER A 380 21.56 -3.84 -5.19
C SER A 380 21.26 -5.02 -4.27
N ILE A 381 21.71 -6.22 -4.63
CA ILE A 381 21.50 -7.47 -3.90
C ILE A 381 22.83 -8.21 -3.82
N GLY A 382 23.25 -8.59 -2.62
CA GLY A 382 24.50 -9.27 -2.42
C GLY A 382 25.01 -9.16 -0.99
N GLY A 383 26.31 -9.38 -0.83
CA GLY A 383 26.99 -9.28 0.45
C GLY A 383 28.32 -8.55 0.38
N SER A 384 29.20 -8.78 1.34
CA SER A 384 30.45 -8.02 1.42
C SER A 384 31.52 -8.46 0.41
N LEU A 385 31.32 -9.54 -0.33
CA LEU A 385 32.27 -10.07 -1.31
C LEU A 385 31.71 -9.91 -2.74
N SER A 386 31.93 -10.91 -3.64
CA SER A 386 31.50 -10.80 -5.03
C SER A 386 30.30 -11.68 -5.32
N ASP A 387 29.27 -11.06 -5.85
CA ASP A 387 28.01 -11.67 -6.24
C ASP A 387 27.72 -11.26 -7.70
N LEU A 388 27.60 -12.22 -8.61
CA LEU A 388 27.47 -11.97 -10.04
C LEU A 388 26.21 -12.65 -10.62
N PRO A 389 25.27 -11.86 -11.22
CA PRO A 389 24.10 -12.40 -11.90
C PRO A 389 24.48 -12.84 -13.31
N TYR A 390 24.04 -13.98 -13.74
CA TYR A 390 24.28 -14.46 -15.12
C TYR A 390 23.02 -14.55 -15.96
N SER A 391 21.89 -14.84 -15.33
CA SER A 391 20.63 -15.01 -16.04
C SER A 391 19.49 -14.45 -15.24
N ILE A 392 18.58 -13.75 -15.90
CA ILE A 392 17.33 -13.23 -15.35
C ILE A 392 16.15 -13.71 -16.19
N LYS A 393 15.07 -14.15 -15.55
CA LYS A 393 13.83 -14.54 -16.25
C LYS A 393 12.61 -13.95 -15.56
N LYS A 394 11.63 -13.56 -16.39
CA LYS A 394 10.30 -13.20 -15.93
C LYS A 394 9.50 -14.48 -15.70
N ILE A 395 8.95 -14.64 -14.49
CA ILE A 395 8.09 -15.78 -14.14
C ILE A 395 6.63 -15.44 -14.49
N ASN A 396 6.17 -14.29 -14.02
CA ASN A 396 4.84 -13.76 -14.27
C ASN A 396 4.87 -12.22 -14.22
N ASP A 397 3.71 -11.57 -14.17
CA ASP A 397 3.67 -10.10 -14.15
C ASP A 397 4.16 -9.48 -12.84
N ASP A 398 4.26 -10.26 -11.76
CA ASP A 398 4.66 -9.78 -10.44
C ASP A 398 6.00 -10.37 -9.96
N GLU A 399 6.62 -11.29 -10.69
CA GLU A 399 7.79 -12.03 -10.20
C GLU A 399 8.87 -12.23 -11.27
N ILE A 400 10.13 -12.12 -10.85
CA ILE A 400 11.32 -12.44 -11.63
C ILE A 400 12.25 -13.35 -10.82
N ILE A 401 13.10 -14.12 -11.52
CA ILE A 401 14.15 -14.93 -10.93
C ILE A 401 15.48 -14.58 -11.55
N ILE A 402 16.51 -14.53 -10.73
CA ILE A 402 17.90 -14.25 -11.12
C ILE A 402 18.76 -15.35 -10.57
N SER A 403 19.66 -15.88 -11.40
CA SER A 403 20.67 -16.86 -10.95
C SER A 403 22.05 -16.46 -11.43
N GLY A 404 23.02 -16.79 -10.61
CA GLY A 404 24.42 -16.56 -10.86
C GLY A 404 25.27 -17.29 -9.82
N TYR A 405 26.26 -16.61 -9.27
CA TYR A 405 27.01 -17.16 -8.14
C TYR A 405 27.36 -16.09 -7.10
N SER A 406 27.59 -16.53 -5.86
CA SER A 406 27.99 -15.72 -4.74
C SER A 406 29.15 -16.36 -3.98
N ASN A 407 30.06 -15.53 -3.44
CA ASN A 407 31.02 -15.92 -2.42
C ASN A 407 30.82 -15.17 -1.10
N SER A 408 29.73 -14.43 -0.95
CA SER A 408 29.33 -13.71 0.24
C SER A 408 28.69 -14.64 1.29
N ILE A 409 28.74 -14.22 2.54
CA ILE A 409 28.18 -14.96 3.68
C ILE A 409 27.40 -14.05 4.63
N ASP A 410 26.99 -12.89 4.17
CA ASP A 410 26.36 -11.82 4.95
C ASP A 410 25.36 -11.02 4.11
N TYR A 411 24.67 -10.09 4.74
CA TYR A 411 23.61 -9.25 4.16
C TYR A 411 22.49 -10.08 3.51
N ASP A 412 22.29 -9.98 2.19
CA ASP A 412 21.23 -10.69 1.47
C ASP A 412 21.57 -12.18 1.20
N VAL A 413 22.80 -12.61 1.48
CA VAL A 413 23.28 -13.96 1.20
C VAL A 413 23.29 -14.81 2.45
N THR A 414 22.46 -15.84 2.49
CA THR A 414 22.51 -16.85 3.55
C THR A 414 23.76 -17.71 3.36
N PRO A 415 24.62 -17.85 4.40
CA PRO A 415 25.83 -18.67 4.30
C PRO A 415 25.51 -20.10 3.89
N THR A 416 26.13 -20.53 2.78
CA THR A 416 26.06 -21.90 2.28
C THR A 416 27.41 -22.62 2.45
N TYR A 417 27.85 -23.35 1.48
CA TYR A 417 29.10 -24.09 1.50
C TYR A 417 30.23 -23.23 0.91
N GLY A 418 31.46 -23.61 1.00
CA GLY A 418 32.61 -23.29 0.19
C GLY A 418 32.96 -21.83 -0.12
N SER A 419 33.61 -21.62 -1.28
CA SER A 419 34.14 -20.31 -1.73
C SER A 419 33.25 -19.63 -2.75
N LEU A 420 32.64 -20.34 -3.68
CA LEU A 420 31.65 -19.86 -4.64
C LEU A 420 30.51 -20.87 -4.67
N ASN A 421 29.26 -20.39 -4.68
CA ASN A 421 28.09 -21.24 -4.83
C ASN A 421 27.17 -20.68 -5.90
N VAL A 422 26.43 -21.55 -6.58
CA VAL A 422 25.29 -21.11 -7.39
C VAL A 422 24.34 -20.38 -6.48
N TRP A 423 24.02 -19.14 -6.80
CA TRP A 423 23.12 -18.33 -6.00
C TRP A 423 21.93 -17.84 -6.82
N THR A 424 20.74 -18.11 -6.32
CA THR A 424 19.50 -17.81 -7.01
C THR A 424 18.60 -16.98 -6.10
N VAL A 425 18.07 -15.91 -6.65
CA VAL A 425 17.21 -14.94 -5.95
C VAL A 425 15.90 -14.78 -6.70
N LYS A 426 14.79 -14.95 -6.02
CA LYS A 426 13.45 -14.63 -6.54
C LYS A 426 13.01 -13.30 -5.99
N LEU A 427 12.59 -12.41 -6.89
CA LEU A 427 12.11 -11.08 -6.55
C LEU A 427 10.63 -10.95 -6.90
N GLY A 428 9.87 -10.19 -6.08
CA GLY A 428 8.47 -9.90 -6.29
C GLY A 428 8.16 -8.41 -6.34
N PHE A 429 7.35 -8.02 -7.32
CA PHE A 429 6.78 -6.67 -7.40
C PHE A 429 5.49 -6.64 -6.60
N CYS A 430 5.59 -6.19 -5.36
CA CYS A 430 4.50 -6.26 -4.40
C CYS A 430 3.52 -5.14 -4.61
N THR A 431 2.25 -5.48 -4.80
CA THR A 431 1.17 -4.51 -5.04
C THR A 431 0.22 -4.35 -3.85
N THR A 432 0.40 -5.16 -2.80
CA THR A 432 -0.41 -5.09 -1.59
C THR A 432 0.01 -3.89 -0.76
N LYS A 433 -0.94 -3.00 -0.52
CA LYS A 433 -0.74 -1.87 0.37
C LYS A 433 -0.91 -2.29 1.82
N TYR A 434 0.01 -1.84 2.64
CA TYR A 434 -0.05 -1.90 4.09
C TYR A 434 0.06 -0.51 4.65
N TYR A 435 -0.59 -0.25 5.75
CA TYR A 435 -0.71 1.05 6.39
C TYR A 435 0.01 1.04 7.73
N ALA A 436 0.71 2.12 8.07
CA ALA A 436 1.45 2.20 9.33
C ALA A 436 0.50 1.96 10.51
N ASP A 437 0.87 1.04 11.38
CA ASP A 437 0.19 0.64 12.61
C ASP A 437 1.18 0.91 13.75
N THR A 438 1.18 2.16 14.21
CA THR A 438 2.22 2.67 15.13
C THR A 438 1.98 2.21 16.57
N ASP A 439 0.73 2.01 16.96
CA ASP A 439 0.35 1.60 18.31
C ASP A 439 0.11 0.09 18.44
N GLY A 440 -0.01 -0.64 17.30
CA GLY A 440 -0.02 -2.09 17.25
C GLY A 440 -1.39 -2.71 17.53
N ASP A 441 -2.49 -2.02 17.22
CA ASP A 441 -3.86 -2.51 17.42
C ASP A 441 -4.43 -3.30 16.23
N GLY A 442 -3.72 -3.31 15.09
CA GLY A 442 -4.07 -4.03 13.88
C GLY A 442 -4.82 -3.21 12.83
N PHE A 443 -5.01 -1.92 13.06
CA PHE A 443 -5.51 -0.93 12.10
C PHE A 443 -4.42 0.09 11.82
N GLY A 444 -4.43 0.75 10.66
CA GLY A 444 -3.38 1.66 10.26
C GLY A 444 -3.89 2.99 9.73
N ASP A 445 -2.99 3.98 9.69
CA ASP A 445 -3.25 5.31 9.15
C ASP A 445 -3.22 5.31 7.62
N ILE A 446 -4.32 5.66 6.98
CA ILE A 446 -4.45 5.78 5.51
C ILE A 446 -3.45 6.75 4.88
N SER A 447 -2.86 7.66 5.66
CA SER A 447 -1.92 8.68 5.18
C SER A 447 -0.49 8.14 5.03
N PHE A 448 -0.18 6.98 5.61
CA PHE A 448 1.15 6.38 5.64
C PHE A 448 1.09 4.94 5.16
N ASP A 449 1.13 4.75 3.85
CA ASP A 449 1.12 3.42 3.24
C ASP A 449 2.50 3.02 2.68
N THR A 450 2.71 1.70 2.59
CA THR A 450 3.81 1.07 1.87
C THR A 450 3.30 -0.09 1.04
N LEU A 451 4.04 -0.44 -0.01
CA LEU A 451 3.79 -1.64 -0.80
C LEU A 451 4.74 -2.74 -0.32
N ALA A 452 4.23 -3.91 0.00
CA ALA A 452 5.05 -5.05 0.38
C ALA A 452 4.38 -6.38 -0.02
N CYS A 453 5.16 -7.46 -0.10
CA CYS A 453 4.66 -8.82 -0.39
C CYS A 453 4.11 -9.50 0.87
N GLU A 454 4.65 -9.16 2.02
CA GLU A 454 4.21 -9.61 3.33
C GLU A 454 4.00 -8.39 4.24
N ILE A 455 3.24 -8.57 5.30
CA ILE A 455 2.96 -7.49 6.25
C ILE A 455 4.28 -7.03 6.92
N PRO A 456 4.76 -5.80 6.68
CA PRO A 456 5.95 -5.31 7.37
C PRO A 456 5.68 -5.12 8.88
N LEU A 457 6.72 -5.24 9.67
CA LEU A 457 6.61 -4.98 11.11
C LEU A 457 6.13 -3.54 11.37
N GLY A 458 5.05 -3.37 12.15
CA GLY A 458 4.44 -2.08 12.44
C GLY A 458 3.52 -1.56 11.33
N TYR A 459 2.94 -2.48 10.54
CA TYR A 459 1.96 -2.18 9.51
C TYR A 459 0.76 -3.12 9.60
N ALA A 460 -0.40 -2.66 9.15
CA ALA A 460 -1.64 -3.41 9.05
C ALA A 460 -2.21 -3.40 7.62
N LEU A 461 -3.10 -4.34 7.29
CA LEU A 461 -3.85 -4.34 6.02
C LEU A 461 -5.00 -3.32 6.03
N ASP A 462 -5.55 -3.07 7.19
CA ASP A 462 -6.66 -2.14 7.37
C ASP A 462 -6.13 -0.70 7.47
N SER A 463 -6.81 0.24 6.85
CA SER A 463 -6.42 1.65 6.76
C SER A 463 -7.37 2.59 7.48
N THR A 464 -8.21 2.06 8.36
CA THR A 464 -9.36 2.79 8.91
C THR A 464 -9.15 3.33 10.32
N ASP A 465 -7.93 3.29 10.81
CA ASP A 465 -7.57 3.96 12.06
C ASP A 465 -7.63 5.49 11.92
N CYS A 466 -8.29 6.14 12.86
CA CYS A 466 -8.38 7.60 12.92
C CYS A 466 -7.41 8.20 13.96
N ASN A 467 -6.72 7.36 14.75
CA ASN A 467 -5.69 7.80 15.70
C ASN A 467 -4.61 6.75 15.97
N ASP A 468 -3.76 6.49 15.01
CA ASP A 468 -2.62 5.56 14.97
C ASP A 468 -1.55 5.75 16.09
N LEU A 469 -1.90 6.42 17.16
CA LEU A 469 -1.07 6.62 18.37
C LEU A 469 -1.76 6.13 19.65
N ASN A 470 -2.98 5.63 19.57
CA ASN A 470 -3.76 5.22 20.72
C ASN A 470 -4.58 3.96 20.43
N PRO A 471 -4.14 2.79 20.87
CA PRO A 471 -4.77 1.49 20.59
C PRO A 471 -6.15 1.30 21.25
N GLU A 472 -6.69 2.35 21.88
CA GLU A 472 -8.06 2.41 22.41
C GLU A 472 -8.99 3.23 21.48
N ILE A 473 -8.56 3.55 20.26
CA ILE A 473 -9.34 4.28 19.23
C ILE A 473 -9.15 3.55 17.90
N HIS A 474 -10.11 2.72 17.51
CA HIS A 474 -10.09 1.98 16.24
C HIS A 474 -11.49 1.44 15.85
N PRO A 475 -11.74 1.06 14.57
CA PRO A 475 -13.08 0.75 14.05
C PRO A 475 -13.88 -0.36 14.71
N THR A 476 -13.30 -1.18 15.56
CA THR A 476 -14.04 -2.28 16.22
C THR A 476 -14.49 -1.96 17.63
N LEU A 477 -14.19 -0.77 18.12
CA LEU A 477 -14.63 -0.30 19.42
C LEU A 477 -16.07 0.25 19.37
N THR A 478 -16.59 0.58 20.54
CA THR A 478 -17.83 1.34 20.72
C THR A 478 -17.48 2.65 21.38
N ASP A 479 -18.13 3.71 20.97
CA ASP A 479 -17.90 5.02 21.54
C ASP A 479 -18.23 5.07 23.03
N ILE A 480 -17.33 5.63 23.79
CA ILE A 480 -17.53 5.97 25.17
C ILE A 480 -17.68 7.49 25.32
N CYS A 481 -18.32 7.94 26.41
CA CYS A 481 -18.58 9.37 26.64
C CYS A 481 -17.30 10.16 26.97
N ASN A 482 -16.53 10.54 25.94
CA ASN A 482 -15.26 11.27 26.11
C ASN A 482 -15.07 12.42 25.12
N ALA A 483 -16.05 12.66 24.24
CA ALA A 483 -16.03 13.61 23.14
C ALA A 483 -14.97 13.27 22.06
N ILE A 484 -14.65 11.97 21.89
CA ILE A 484 -13.78 11.43 20.86
C ILE A 484 -14.61 10.39 20.07
N ASP A 485 -14.36 10.27 18.80
CA ASP A 485 -14.84 9.20 17.92
C ASP A 485 -13.93 7.99 18.15
N ASP A 486 -14.29 7.13 19.11
CA ASP A 486 -13.45 5.97 19.49
C ASP A 486 -13.54 4.82 18.48
N ASN A 487 -14.60 4.78 17.66
CA ASN A 487 -14.85 3.73 16.67
C ASN A 487 -14.58 4.16 15.21
N CYS A 488 -14.04 5.36 15.02
CA CYS A 488 -13.63 5.91 13.73
C CYS A 488 -14.72 5.94 12.64
N ASN A 489 -16.00 6.06 13.00
CA ASN A 489 -17.11 6.05 12.06
C ASN A 489 -17.53 7.45 11.59
N GLY A 490 -16.92 8.51 12.14
CA GLY A 490 -17.15 9.92 11.83
C GLY A 490 -18.24 10.57 12.69
N LEU A 491 -18.79 9.87 13.69
CA LEU A 491 -19.67 10.40 14.72
C LEU A 491 -18.91 10.38 16.06
N THR A 492 -19.43 11.05 17.07
CA THR A 492 -18.75 11.14 18.38
C THR A 492 -19.73 10.76 19.48
N ASP A 493 -19.35 9.83 20.32
CA ASP A 493 -20.12 9.38 21.49
C ASP A 493 -21.52 8.77 21.14
N GLU A 494 -21.81 8.35 19.90
CA GLU A 494 -23.17 7.92 19.52
C GLU A 494 -23.57 6.58 20.15
N ASP A 495 -22.63 5.74 20.52
CA ASP A 495 -22.88 4.48 21.24
C ASP A 495 -22.99 4.70 22.76
N ALA A 496 -22.63 5.88 23.26
CA ALA A 496 -22.74 6.20 24.67
C ALA A 496 -24.20 6.33 25.11
N THR A 497 -24.47 5.95 26.35
CA THR A 497 -25.82 6.10 26.90
C THR A 497 -26.05 7.55 27.30
N PHE A 498 -26.86 8.25 26.52
CA PHE A 498 -27.25 9.60 26.83
C PHE A 498 -28.41 9.66 27.84
N VAL A 499 -28.31 10.52 28.83
CA VAL A 499 -29.32 10.79 29.84
C VAL A 499 -29.78 12.23 29.71
N THR A 500 -31.09 12.45 29.86
CA THR A 500 -31.65 13.82 29.89
C THR A 500 -31.52 14.36 31.28
N TYR A 501 -30.93 15.52 31.40
CA TYR A 501 -30.78 16.32 32.61
C TYR A 501 -31.57 17.59 32.46
N PHE A 502 -32.07 18.13 33.58
CA PHE A 502 -32.90 19.34 33.66
C PHE A 502 -32.16 20.42 34.46
N ALA A 503 -32.22 21.66 33.98
CA ALA A 503 -31.52 22.76 34.63
C ALA A 503 -32.03 22.93 36.07
N ASP A 504 -31.11 23.07 37.00
CA ASP A 504 -31.33 23.39 38.44
C ASP A 504 -30.60 24.70 38.71
N ILE A 505 -31.31 25.82 38.43
CA ILE A 505 -30.74 27.17 38.46
C ILE A 505 -30.59 27.69 39.90
N ASP A 506 -31.51 27.31 40.79
CA ASP A 506 -31.53 27.78 42.18
C ASP A 506 -30.86 26.82 43.17
N GLY A 507 -30.55 25.57 42.72
CA GLY A 507 -29.73 24.63 43.46
C GLY A 507 -30.46 23.83 44.51
N ASP A 508 -31.76 23.59 44.35
CA ASP A 508 -32.58 22.84 45.29
C ASP A 508 -32.69 21.33 44.99
N THR A 509 -32.08 20.88 43.91
CA THR A 509 -32.02 19.48 43.41
C THR A 509 -33.19 19.00 42.58
N PHE A 510 -34.14 19.85 42.27
CA PHE A 510 -35.18 19.64 41.29
C PHE A 510 -34.90 20.53 40.07
N GLY A 511 -35.40 20.18 38.89
CA GLY A 511 -35.08 20.91 37.67
C GLY A 511 -36.30 21.24 36.84
N ASP A 512 -36.14 22.25 35.97
CA ASP A 512 -37.19 22.72 35.06
C ASP A 512 -37.37 21.79 33.87
N ILE A 513 -38.54 21.20 33.72
CA ILE A 513 -38.94 20.36 32.60
C ILE A 513 -38.81 21.05 31.22
N LEU A 514 -38.81 22.37 31.16
CA LEU A 514 -38.74 23.16 29.94
C LEU A 514 -37.29 23.48 29.52
N ASN A 515 -36.32 23.21 30.38
CA ASN A 515 -34.91 23.48 30.17
C ASN A 515 -34.06 22.20 30.31
N ASP A 516 -34.25 21.29 29.37
CA ASP A 516 -33.55 20.02 29.34
C ASP A 516 -32.26 20.09 28.51
N SER A 517 -31.31 19.21 28.84
CA SER A 517 -30.11 18.94 28.07
C SER A 517 -29.78 17.46 28.13
N THR A 518 -29.34 16.92 26.99
CA THR A 518 -28.99 15.48 26.87
C THR A 518 -27.48 15.34 26.88
N ALA A 519 -26.93 14.58 27.80
CA ALA A 519 -25.51 14.32 27.92
C ALA A 519 -25.26 12.88 28.40
N CYS A 520 -24.11 12.38 28.11
CA CYS A 520 -23.67 11.06 28.58
C CYS A 520 -22.91 11.15 29.92
N ASN A 521 -22.57 12.33 30.39
CA ASN A 521 -21.98 12.60 31.70
C ASN A 521 -22.83 13.61 32.46
N GLU A 522 -22.71 13.63 33.79
CA GLU A 522 -23.36 14.61 34.65
C GLU A 522 -23.01 16.05 34.24
N LEU A 523 -24.02 16.88 34.07
CA LEU A 523 -23.87 18.28 33.74
C LEU A 523 -23.87 19.12 35.01
N ILE A 524 -22.93 20.05 35.14
CA ILE A 524 -22.87 20.97 36.27
C ILE A 524 -24.07 21.93 36.20
N GLY A 525 -24.87 22.01 37.28
CA GLY A 525 -26.06 22.82 37.35
C GLY A 525 -27.30 22.20 36.70
N TYR A 526 -27.27 20.87 36.55
CA TYR A 526 -28.40 20.09 36.05
C TYR A 526 -28.65 18.88 36.95
N VAL A 527 -29.88 18.45 37.03
CA VAL A 527 -30.32 17.28 37.81
C VAL A 527 -31.14 16.31 36.98
N LEU A 528 -31.40 15.12 37.50
CA LEU A 528 -32.22 14.08 36.82
C LEU A 528 -33.72 14.28 37.04
N ASP A 529 -34.11 14.98 38.11
CA ASP A 529 -35.48 15.29 38.43
C ASP A 529 -35.98 16.51 37.61
N ASN A 530 -37.16 16.45 37.09
CA ASN A 530 -37.73 17.49 36.22
C ASN A 530 -39.02 18.08 36.77
N SER A 531 -39.24 17.95 38.07
CA SER A 531 -40.53 18.24 38.69
C SER A 531 -40.61 19.62 39.37
N ASP A 532 -39.57 20.44 39.21
CA ASP A 532 -39.62 21.82 39.71
C ASP A 532 -40.59 22.68 38.90
N CYS A 533 -41.45 23.41 39.61
CA CYS A 533 -42.41 24.33 39.01
C CYS A 533 -41.90 25.80 39.03
N ASN A 534 -40.77 26.09 39.71
CA ASN A 534 -40.15 27.43 39.74
C ASN A 534 -38.63 27.39 39.97
N ASP A 535 -37.85 26.93 39.01
CA ASP A 535 -36.40 26.77 38.97
C ASP A 535 -35.59 28.08 39.20
N THR A 536 -36.20 29.09 39.76
CA THR A 536 -35.56 30.37 40.18
C THR A 536 -35.73 30.68 41.64
N ASN A 537 -36.41 29.84 42.41
CA ASN A 537 -36.71 30.05 43.81
C ASN A 537 -36.62 28.74 44.60
N ASN A 538 -35.52 28.47 45.20
CA ASN A 538 -35.19 27.26 45.97
C ASN A 538 -36.08 27.01 47.22
N ALA A 539 -37.16 27.77 47.41
CA ALA A 539 -38.18 27.53 48.40
C ALA A 539 -39.45 26.92 47.79
N ILE A 540 -39.52 26.81 46.47
CA ILE A 540 -40.62 26.25 45.69
C ILE A 540 -40.10 25.02 44.96
N TYR A 541 -40.44 23.84 45.45
CA TYR A 541 -40.00 22.55 44.89
C TYR A 541 -40.94 21.42 45.33
N PRO A 542 -40.97 20.28 44.65
CA PRO A 542 -41.84 19.19 45.00
C PRO A 542 -41.73 18.70 46.44
N GLY A 543 -42.81 18.88 47.18
CA GLY A 543 -42.88 18.52 48.61
C GLY A 543 -42.38 19.61 49.58
N ALA A 544 -42.19 20.82 49.13
CA ALA A 544 -41.98 21.98 49.99
C ALA A 544 -43.21 22.18 50.90
N THR A 545 -43.12 23.11 51.86
CA THR A 545 -44.26 23.40 52.74
C THR A 545 -45.03 24.60 52.20
N GLU A 546 -46.33 24.43 51.97
CA GLU A 546 -47.20 25.50 51.51
C GLU A 546 -47.17 26.68 52.42
N LEU A 547 -47.00 27.85 51.86
CA LEU A 547 -47.07 29.15 52.53
C LEU A 547 -48.25 29.95 51.97
N CYS A 548 -48.88 30.77 52.79
CA CYS A 548 -49.99 31.61 52.35
C CYS A 548 -49.50 32.79 51.47
N ASN A 549 -49.19 32.49 50.16
CA ASN A 549 -48.56 33.47 49.28
C ASN A 549 -49.14 33.54 47.88
N TYR A 550 -50.16 32.71 47.59
CA TYR A 550 -50.80 32.53 46.32
C TYR A 550 -49.85 31.85 45.25
N LEU A 551 -48.88 31.12 45.72
CA LEU A 551 -48.02 30.29 44.92
C LEU A 551 -48.28 28.82 45.27
N ASP A 552 -47.98 27.94 44.37
CA ASP A 552 -47.94 26.48 44.53
C ASP A 552 -46.50 26.16 44.95
N ASP A 553 -46.25 26.16 46.29
CA ASP A 553 -44.89 26.03 46.80
C ASP A 553 -44.38 24.59 46.73
N ASP A 554 -45.26 23.57 46.78
CA ASP A 554 -44.91 22.15 46.76
C ASP A 554 -45.08 21.46 45.38
N CYS A 555 -45.39 22.25 44.36
CA CYS A 555 -45.53 21.85 42.97
C CYS A 555 -46.52 20.70 42.71
N ASP A 556 -47.60 20.59 43.55
CA ASP A 556 -48.61 19.54 43.40
C ASP A 556 -49.77 19.96 42.48
N GLY A 557 -49.82 21.22 42.05
CA GLY A 557 -50.82 21.80 41.15
C GLY A 557 -51.95 22.52 41.91
N LEU A 558 -51.89 22.61 43.23
CA LEU A 558 -52.83 23.34 44.08
C LEU A 558 -52.10 24.47 44.78
N THR A 559 -52.71 25.62 44.89
CA THR A 559 -52.12 26.83 45.52
C THR A 559 -52.57 26.94 46.92
N ASP A 560 -51.65 27.22 47.87
CA ASP A 560 -51.94 27.43 49.29
C ASP A 560 -52.79 26.30 49.91
N ASP A 561 -52.74 25.09 49.45
CA ASP A 561 -53.48 23.94 49.95
C ASP A 561 -52.90 23.45 51.29
N ASN A 562 -53.54 22.50 51.95
CA ASN A 562 -53.10 22.02 53.29
C ASN A 562 -52.92 23.09 54.40
N LEU A 563 -53.26 24.35 54.12
CA LEU A 563 -53.24 25.41 55.07
C LEU A 563 -54.55 25.51 55.85
N THR A 564 -54.53 26.09 57.06
CA THR A 564 -55.75 26.36 57.83
C THR A 564 -56.30 27.69 57.38
N TYR A 565 -57.44 27.67 56.71
CA TYR A 565 -58.09 28.86 56.24
C TYR A 565 -58.91 29.48 57.34
N ILE A 566 -58.85 30.84 57.47
CA ILE A 566 -59.60 31.69 58.39
C ILE A 566 -60.79 32.23 57.62
N LEU A 567 -61.96 32.01 58.13
CA LEU A 567 -63.17 32.70 57.68
C LEU A 567 -63.25 34.05 58.46
N SER A 568 -63.20 35.13 57.74
CA SER A 568 -63.23 36.47 58.30
C SER A 568 -64.24 37.34 57.58
N TYR A 569 -64.65 38.37 58.23
CA TYR A 569 -65.70 39.30 57.80
C TYR A 569 -65.13 40.70 57.69
N GLN A 570 -65.56 41.49 56.71
CA GLN A 570 -65.09 42.82 56.52
C GLN A 570 -65.46 43.68 57.72
N ASP A 571 -64.53 44.36 58.30
CA ASP A 571 -64.65 45.42 59.35
C ASP A 571 -64.29 46.78 58.71
N ASN A 572 -65.29 47.46 58.19
CA ASN A 572 -65.07 48.63 57.35
C ASN A 572 -64.97 49.94 58.20
N ASP A 573 -65.45 49.94 59.43
CA ASP A 573 -65.42 51.07 60.31
C ASP A 573 -64.42 50.97 61.49
N GLY A 574 -63.87 49.72 61.67
CA GLY A 574 -62.74 49.50 62.57
C GLY A 574 -63.09 49.33 64.03
N ASP A 575 -64.25 48.77 64.32
CA ASP A 575 -64.74 48.53 65.67
C ASP A 575 -64.53 47.12 66.22
N ASP A 576 -63.85 46.25 65.45
CA ASP A 576 -63.50 44.84 65.70
C ASP A 576 -64.71 43.85 65.55
N PHE A 577 -65.84 44.28 65.00
CA PHE A 577 -66.94 43.45 64.56
C PHE A 577 -67.09 43.58 63.07
N GLY A 578 -67.52 42.57 62.42
CA GLY A 578 -67.53 42.52 60.98
C GLY A 578 -68.92 42.29 60.38
N ASN A 579 -69.04 42.68 59.11
CA ASN A 579 -70.25 42.56 58.31
C ASN A 579 -70.58 41.11 57.94
N PRO A 580 -71.68 40.49 58.42
CA PRO A 580 -72.04 39.12 58.15
C PRO A 580 -72.36 38.83 56.69
N LEU A 581 -72.43 39.88 55.84
CA LEU A 581 -72.72 39.76 54.41
C LEU A 581 -71.50 39.83 53.50
N ILE A 582 -70.32 40.18 54.07
CA ILE A 582 -69.10 40.29 53.32
C ILE A 582 -68.01 39.49 54.01
N ASP A 583 -67.85 38.27 53.60
CA ASP A 583 -66.86 37.31 54.10
C ASP A 583 -65.68 37.10 53.16
N SER A 584 -64.56 36.72 53.74
CA SER A 584 -63.38 36.25 53.05
C SER A 584 -62.83 35.00 53.71
N ILE A 585 -62.40 34.06 52.89
CA ILE A 585 -61.71 32.88 53.36
C ILE A 585 -60.26 32.97 52.85
N SER A 586 -59.35 33.08 53.77
CA SER A 586 -57.90 33.16 53.44
C SER A 586 -57.08 32.49 54.52
N CYS A 587 -55.88 32.11 54.21
CA CYS A 587 -54.95 31.47 55.13
C CYS A 587 -54.32 32.49 56.15
N GLU A 588 -54.42 33.76 55.90
CA GLU A 588 -54.09 34.82 56.82
C GLU A 588 -55.27 35.78 56.94
N LEU A 589 -55.43 36.41 58.11
CA LEU A 589 -56.48 37.38 58.30
C LEU A 589 -56.23 38.66 57.48
N PRO A 590 -57.07 38.96 56.48
CA PRO A 590 -56.87 40.14 55.64
C PRO A 590 -56.97 41.42 56.40
N ILE A 591 -56.21 42.43 56.01
CA ILE A 591 -56.31 43.77 56.64
C ILE A 591 -57.73 44.34 56.45
N GLY A 592 -58.34 44.72 57.52
CA GLY A 592 -59.71 45.24 57.50
C GLY A 592 -60.80 44.20 57.57
N PHE A 593 -60.43 42.96 58.02
CA PHE A 593 -61.34 41.87 58.30
C PHE A 593 -61.13 41.36 59.72
N VAL A 594 -62.18 40.90 60.34
CA VAL A 594 -62.23 40.34 61.70
C VAL A 594 -62.88 38.95 61.66
N GLU A 595 -62.63 38.12 62.67
CA GLU A 595 -63.28 36.79 62.77
C GLU A 595 -64.75 36.88 63.30
N ASP A 596 -65.15 38.03 63.84
CA ASP A 596 -66.51 38.22 64.32
C ASP A 596 -67.39 38.74 63.18
N ASN A 597 -68.62 38.26 63.08
CA ASN A 597 -69.58 38.57 62.01
C ASN A 597 -70.85 39.17 62.52
N THR A 598 -70.83 39.80 63.69
CA THR A 598 -72.08 40.19 64.41
C THR A 598 -72.40 41.67 64.32
N ASP A 599 -71.64 42.42 63.52
CA ASP A 599 -71.97 43.84 63.30
C ASP A 599 -73.25 44.02 62.46
N CYS A 600 -74.09 44.87 62.86
CA CYS A 600 -75.34 45.19 62.18
C CYS A 600 -75.31 46.51 61.39
N ASP A 601 -74.26 47.34 61.54
CA ASP A 601 -74.03 48.52 60.70
C ASP A 601 -72.52 48.83 60.55
N ASP A 602 -71.80 48.02 59.77
CA ASP A 602 -70.35 48.05 59.40
C ASP A 602 -69.92 49.40 58.78
N THR A 603 -70.67 50.46 58.97
CA THR A 603 -70.30 51.80 58.52
C THR A 603 -70.31 52.83 59.66
N ASN A 604 -70.60 52.40 60.85
CA ASN A 604 -70.70 53.26 62.01
C ASN A 604 -70.07 52.65 63.29
N PRO A 605 -68.87 52.94 63.64
CA PRO A 605 -68.13 52.30 64.73
C PRO A 605 -68.72 52.55 66.14
N GLU A 606 -69.92 53.15 66.22
CA GLU A 606 -70.68 53.33 67.49
C GLU A 606 -71.84 52.33 67.56
N ILE A 607 -72.05 51.50 66.47
CA ILE A 607 -73.09 50.46 66.37
C ILE A 607 -72.44 49.10 66.25
N TYR A 608 -72.40 48.38 67.33
CA TYR A 608 -71.80 47.04 67.36
C TYR A 608 -72.40 46.19 68.50
N PRO A 609 -72.30 44.88 68.51
CA PRO A 609 -72.85 44.05 69.58
C PRO A 609 -72.39 44.46 71.00
N GLY A 610 -73.28 44.90 71.77
CA GLY A 610 -73.02 45.35 73.14
C GLY A 610 -72.64 46.84 73.30
N ALA A 611 -72.78 47.61 72.22
CA ALA A 611 -72.71 49.09 72.32
C ALA A 611 -73.76 49.64 73.27
N THR A 612 -73.66 50.90 73.60
CA THR A 612 -74.65 51.52 74.52
C THR A 612 -75.74 52.17 73.70
N GLU A 613 -76.99 51.76 73.89
CA GLU A 613 -78.15 52.32 73.22
C GLU A 613 -78.24 53.83 73.39
N MET A 614 -78.41 54.52 72.27
CA MET A 614 -78.68 55.97 72.23
C MET A 614 -80.05 56.26 71.60
N LEU A 615 -80.79 57.23 72.05
CA LEU A 615 -82.12 57.51 71.53
C LEU A 615 -82.07 58.13 70.14
N ASN A 616 -81.76 57.33 69.12
CA ASN A 616 -81.56 57.74 67.73
C ASN A 616 -82.46 56.99 66.76
N GLY A 617 -83.20 55.98 67.25
CA GLY A 617 -84.03 55.10 66.45
C GLY A 617 -83.28 53.98 65.70
N LEU A 618 -82.05 53.78 66.08
CA LEU A 618 -81.18 52.70 65.61
C LEU A 618 -81.04 51.64 66.70
N ASP A 619 -80.68 50.44 66.37
CA ASP A 619 -80.30 49.35 67.25
C ASP A 619 -78.79 49.43 67.40
N ASP A 620 -78.30 50.20 68.41
CA ASP A 620 -76.90 50.49 68.50
C ASP A 620 -76.07 49.31 69.06
N ASP A 621 -76.71 48.35 69.81
CA ASP A 621 -76.01 47.14 70.32
C ASP A 621 -76.31 45.83 69.56
N CYS A 622 -76.98 45.96 68.43
CA CYS A 622 -77.27 44.87 67.49
C CYS A 622 -78.07 43.69 68.08
N ASP A 623 -78.90 43.95 69.08
CA ASP A 623 -79.71 42.92 69.72
C ASP A 623 -81.15 42.77 69.11
N GLN A 624 -81.45 43.53 68.04
CA GLN A 624 -82.72 43.62 67.28
C GLN A 624 -83.80 44.43 67.97
N ILE A 625 -83.46 45.22 68.97
CA ILE A 625 -84.38 46.13 69.65
C ILE A 625 -83.78 47.53 69.66
N ALA A 626 -84.33 48.48 69.00
CA ALA A 626 -83.83 49.87 68.96
C ALA A 626 -84.29 50.68 70.17
N ASP A 627 -83.38 51.49 70.70
CA ASP A 627 -83.63 52.45 71.78
C ASP A 627 -84.11 51.82 73.14
N GLU A 628 -83.81 50.57 73.48
CA GLU A 628 -84.19 49.98 74.77
C GLU A 628 -83.21 50.41 75.89
N GLY A 629 -83.64 50.37 77.09
CA GLY A 629 -82.84 50.74 78.27
C GLY A 629 -82.66 52.22 78.52
N LEU A 630 -83.19 53.10 77.68
CA LEU A 630 -83.10 54.54 77.83
C LEU A 630 -84.20 55.13 78.72
N ALA A 631 -83.92 55.82 79.77
CA ALA A 631 -84.85 56.54 80.55
C ALA A 631 -85.30 57.82 79.83
N ILE A 632 -86.67 58.06 79.71
CA ILE A 632 -87.33 59.15 78.98
C ILE A 632 -86.86 60.51 79.49
N THR A 633 -85.80 61.08 78.94
CA THR A 633 -85.47 62.51 79.14
C THR A 633 -84.62 63.10 78.02
N ASP A 634 -84.87 62.89 76.78
CA ASP A 634 -84.37 63.78 75.74
C ASP A 634 -85.04 63.57 74.39
N ILE A 635 -86.18 64.13 74.18
CA ILE A 635 -86.75 64.39 72.88
C ILE A 635 -86.52 65.85 72.53
N VAL A 636 -85.78 66.23 71.55
CA VAL A 636 -86.04 67.35 70.61
C VAL A 636 -84.99 67.49 69.47
N LYS A 637 -85.46 67.36 68.23
CA LYS A 637 -84.98 67.99 66.97
C LYS A 637 -83.72 67.43 66.31
N ASN A 638 -83.66 67.17 65.02
CA ASN A 638 -84.22 67.81 63.84
C ASN A 638 -83.93 66.98 62.56
N THR A 639 -84.91 66.86 61.70
CA THR A 639 -85.17 67.36 60.34
C THR A 639 -84.36 66.79 59.19
N ILE A 640 -85.09 66.06 58.40
CA ILE A 640 -85.17 65.68 56.95
C ILE A 640 -84.37 66.55 55.98
N SER A 641 -83.66 65.91 55.03
CA SER A 641 -83.60 66.33 53.64
C SER A 641 -83.35 65.14 52.68
N ILE A 642 -84.32 64.94 51.82
CA ILE A 642 -84.40 64.02 50.72
C ILE A 642 -83.74 64.64 49.45
N PHE A 643 -83.15 63.88 48.55
CA PHE A 643 -83.37 63.88 47.13
C PHE A 643 -82.25 63.08 46.35
N PRO A 644 -82.49 62.70 45.02
CA PRO A 644 -82.69 61.36 44.63
C PRO A 644 -81.71 60.95 43.50
N ASN A 645 -81.83 59.67 43.18
CA ASN A 645 -81.40 58.97 41.95
C ASN A 645 -81.49 59.81 40.65
N PRO A 646 -80.83 59.54 39.50
CA PRO A 646 -80.95 58.25 38.81
C PRO A 646 -79.83 57.79 37.80
N VAL A 647 -79.90 56.52 37.49
CA VAL A 647 -79.95 55.88 36.14
C VAL A 647 -78.71 55.62 35.28
N ASN A 648 -78.59 54.34 34.99
CA ASN A 648 -78.15 53.70 33.71
C ASN A 648 -76.73 53.98 33.18
N THR A 649 -76.04 53.03 32.69
CA THR A 649 -76.28 52.12 31.58
C THR A 649 -75.07 51.18 31.37
N ILE A 650 -75.31 49.92 31.15
CA ILE A 650 -74.76 48.90 30.37
C ILE A 650 -73.66 49.33 29.34
N TYR A 651 -72.58 48.54 29.18
CA TYR A 651 -72.26 47.87 27.96
C TYR A 651 -71.11 46.82 28.09
N TYR A 652 -71.37 45.73 27.41
CA TYR A 652 -70.55 44.60 27.08
C TYR A 652 -69.29 44.93 26.32
N LEU A 653 -68.30 44.06 26.39
CA LEU A 653 -67.74 43.24 25.24
C LEU A 653 -66.44 42.58 25.62
N PHE A 654 -66.44 41.29 25.66
CA PHE A 654 -65.77 40.35 24.68
C PHE A 654 -64.36 40.69 24.27
N ASN A 655 -63.42 39.92 24.49
CA ASN A 655 -62.85 38.80 23.73
C ASN A 655 -61.41 38.47 24.14
N ARG A 656 -61.20 37.21 24.31
CA ARG A 656 -60.23 36.33 23.63
C ARG A 656 -58.76 36.83 23.51
N MET A 657 -57.81 36.22 23.99
CA MET A 657 -57.19 34.93 23.65
C MET A 657 -56.32 34.43 24.80
#